data_d61477ca05c1ffba23699be876f5155c
#
_entry.id   d61477ca05c1ffba23699be876f5155c
#
_cell.length_a   1.000
_cell.length_b   1.000
_cell.length_c   1.000
_cell.angle_alpha   90.00
_cell.angle_beta   90.00
_cell.angle_gamma   90.00
#
_symmetry.space_group_name_H-M   'P 1'
#
loop_
_entity.id
_entity.type
_entity.pdbx_description
1 polymer ?
#
loop_
_entity_poly.entity_id
_entity_poly.type
_entity_poly.pdbx_seq_one_letter_code
_entity_poly.pdbx_strand_id
1 'polypeptide(L)'
;MNSLSTSSLASLMTEAQNIRDRNFGSRVTYSPKVFIPLTHLCRDKCGYCTFAQPPARVQSPYLSPDEVKEIAFQGALAGCHEALFTLGEKPELRYPAAREWLDERGYQSTIHYLHAMAQVVLDETGLLPHANAGAISKEELSMLREVSPSQGMMVESINPDLDCHRGAPDKNPTRRLETLRDAGDLSIPFTTGLLVGIGESREDRIETIKAIADLHNEFGHIQEVIVQNFLPKPGTMMHKKKPAPENEYLETIALARILLPNDIHLQAPPNLSDDFSTLLKAGIDDWGGVSPVTADFVNPERPWPSLERLKSISEDNGYFLAPRLTVYPEFIRESEKWIDKRLHFPVMDRSDSELLGRDDPGSIFPEKIEFVRNVNDGAEVAQVGEDSTQWYSGSSTSPANLLLNKPKTSKEISEILNEVSSGRDLSEKQIVKLFSARGGEVHEIVSYADSLREIVNGNAVTFVSNCNINYTNVCTFKCKFCGFSKGPLSLNLRGKPYLHSLEEVIARAAEAHANGATEVCLQGGIHPDFDGDYYIDMCQAIHDELPDLHIHGFTALEVTEGAKRLGEDLSSYLKRAYDAGLRSLPGTAAEILDDEIRSVLCPDKISTEEWLEAHRTAHNIGLRSNVTMMFGSVEEPTHWARHFIRTRELQRDTGGFTEFVGLPFVHMASPIYLRKGARRGPTFRENLLVHAVARIVYHGYIDNIQASWVKIGLDGMKQMLQAGVNDVGGTLNGENISRAAGAKHGQMLGRSQFEELCHPLGRELVQRTTLYKPFRGQDSQKKHIPVAAE
;
A
#
# COMPACT_ATOMS: atom_id res chain seq x y z
N MET A 1 -28.03 -11.28 29.67
CA MET A 1 -28.29 -12.57 29.02
C MET A 1 -29.80 -12.78 28.72
N ASN A 2 -30.73 -12.40 29.60
CA ASN A 2 -32.18 -12.60 29.35
C ASN A 2 -32.77 -11.74 28.18
N SER A 3 -32.11 -10.71 27.73
CA SER A 3 -32.63 -9.86 26.63
C SER A 3 -32.40 -10.44 25.23
N LEU A 4 -31.30 -11.16 25.01
CA LEU A 4 -30.97 -11.73 23.70
C LEU A 4 -31.86 -12.91 23.29
N SER A 5 -32.44 -13.61 24.28
CA SER A 5 -33.37 -14.75 24.03
C SER A 5 -34.76 -14.33 23.56
N THR A 6 -35.14 -13.06 23.73
CA THR A 6 -36.49 -12.54 23.41
C THR A 6 -36.45 -11.44 22.34
N SER A 7 -35.27 -11.02 21.86
CA SER A 7 -35.14 -9.98 20.83
C SER A 7 -35.59 -10.47 19.47
N SER A 8 -36.27 -9.62 18.70
CA SER A 8 -36.61 -9.92 17.31
C SER A 8 -35.34 -9.91 16.43
N LEU A 9 -35.36 -10.66 15.32
CA LEU A 9 -34.29 -10.68 14.35
C LEU A 9 -33.91 -9.25 13.89
N ALA A 10 -34.92 -8.42 13.60
CA ALA A 10 -34.68 -7.03 13.17
C ALA A 10 -33.94 -6.20 14.24
N SER A 11 -34.24 -6.41 15.52
CA SER A 11 -33.54 -5.73 16.63
C SER A 11 -32.10 -6.20 16.74
N LEU A 12 -31.84 -7.50 16.64
CA LEU A 12 -30.50 -8.08 16.68
C LEU A 12 -29.65 -7.57 15.50
N MET A 13 -30.18 -7.56 14.28
CA MET A 13 -29.48 -7.05 13.10
C MET A 13 -29.16 -5.55 13.22
N THR A 14 -30.10 -4.75 13.75
CA THR A 14 -29.86 -3.32 13.97
C THR A 14 -28.70 -3.10 14.98
N GLU A 15 -28.71 -3.85 16.08
CA GLU A 15 -27.64 -3.79 17.07
C GLU A 15 -26.28 -4.23 16.48
N ALA A 16 -26.27 -5.35 15.75
CA ALA A 16 -25.08 -5.87 15.08
C ALA A 16 -24.51 -4.87 14.05
N GLN A 17 -25.37 -4.26 13.24
CA GLN A 17 -24.97 -3.23 12.28
C GLN A 17 -24.37 -2.01 12.98
N ASN A 18 -24.98 -1.54 14.06
CA ASN A 18 -24.46 -0.42 14.85
C ASN A 18 -23.09 -0.71 15.47
N ILE A 19 -22.86 -1.94 15.94
CA ILE A 19 -21.56 -2.39 16.46
C ILE A 19 -20.54 -2.41 15.33
N ARG A 20 -20.89 -3.00 14.19
CA ARG A 20 -20.08 -3.07 13.00
C ARG A 20 -19.66 -1.68 12.52
N ASP A 21 -20.60 -0.77 12.37
CA ASP A 21 -20.36 0.58 11.84
C ASP A 21 -19.48 1.43 12.75
N ARG A 22 -19.60 1.25 14.08
CA ARG A 22 -18.71 1.91 15.05
C ARG A 22 -17.26 1.44 14.96
N ASN A 23 -17.03 0.15 14.70
CA ASN A 23 -15.70 -0.44 14.76
C ASN A 23 -14.99 -0.39 13.41
N PHE A 24 -15.72 -0.58 12.30
CA PHE A 24 -15.14 -0.73 10.96
C PHE A 24 -15.58 0.38 9.98
N GLY A 25 -16.42 1.33 10.41
CA GLY A 25 -16.85 2.48 9.60
C GLY A 25 -17.56 2.06 8.31
N SER A 26 -17.29 2.75 7.22
CA SER A 26 -17.86 2.47 5.90
C SER A 26 -17.09 1.42 5.10
N ARG A 27 -16.04 0.81 5.65
CA ARG A 27 -15.23 -0.18 4.93
C ARG A 27 -15.83 -1.58 5.04
N VAL A 28 -15.78 -2.34 3.95
CA VAL A 28 -15.95 -3.79 3.93
C VAL A 28 -14.79 -4.41 3.16
N THR A 29 -14.21 -5.47 3.70
CA THR A 29 -13.03 -6.09 3.09
C THR A 29 -13.36 -7.39 2.35
N TYR A 30 -12.43 -7.82 1.50
CA TYR A 30 -12.40 -9.13 0.87
C TYR A 30 -10.94 -9.56 0.64
N SER A 31 -10.68 -10.86 0.59
CA SER A 31 -9.37 -11.38 0.21
C SER A 31 -9.37 -11.86 -1.23
N PRO A 32 -8.66 -11.20 -2.15
CA PRO A 32 -8.41 -11.75 -3.49
C PRO A 32 -7.45 -12.93 -3.36
N LYS A 33 -7.95 -14.14 -3.56
CA LYS A 33 -7.18 -15.36 -3.31
C LYS A 33 -7.36 -16.43 -4.39
N VAL A 34 -6.40 -17.35 -4.42
CA VAL A 34 -6.51 -18.60 -5.16
C VAL A 34 -6.60 -19.76 -4.17
N PHE A 35 -7.43 -20.74 -4.46
CA PHE A 35 -7.59 -21.94 -3.64
C PHE A 35 -6.74 -23.07 -4.20
N ILE A 36 -5.89 -23.66 -3.37
CA ILE A 36 -5.01 -24.80 -3.74
C ILE A 36 -5.49 -26.04 -3.00
N PRO A 37 -6.21 -26.96 -3.65
CA PRO A 37 -6.72 -28.18 -3.05
C PRO A 37 -5.62 -29.24 -2.98
N LEU A 38 -4.67 -29.08 -2.03
CA LEU A 38 -3.44 -29.86 -1.94
C LEU A 38 -3.68 -31.37 -1.95
N THR A 39 -4.75 -31.82 -1.28
CA THR A 39 -5.23 -33.20 -1.31
C THR A 39 -6.73 -33.29 -1.06
N HIS A 40 -7.41 -34.07 -1.87
CA HIS A 40 -8.82 -34.44 -1.65
C HIS A 40 -8.99 -35.68 -0.73
N LEU A 41 -7.91 -36.38 -0.39
CA LEU A 41 -7.97 -37.46 0.58
C LEU A 41 -8.10 -36.87 1.99
N CYS A 42 -8.96 -37.44 2.80
CA CYS A 42 -9.22 -36.96 4.15
C CYS A 42 -9.40 -38.13 5.12
N ARG A 43 -8.82 -38.05 6.31
CA ARG A 43 -9.06 -39.01 7.38
C ARG A 43 -10.51 -38.96 7.86
N ASP A 44 -11.10 -37.77 7.90
CA ASP A 44 -12.47 -37.51 8.36
C ASP A 44 -13.53 -37.85 7.31
N LYS A 45 -14.71 -38.24 7.78
CA LYS A 45 -15.90 -38.45 6.99
C LYS A 45 -17.06 -37.59 7.51
N CYS A 46 -16.99 -36.28 7.23
CA CYS A 46 -18.08 -35.40 7.61
C CYS A 46 -19.31 -35.64 6.74
N GLY A 47 -20.48 -35.70 7.38
CA GLY A 47 -21.74 -36.05 6.72
C GLY A 47 -22.21 -35.06 5.65
N TYR A 48 -21.68 -33.88 5.58
CA TYR A 48 -22.00 -32.79 4.67
C TYR A 48 -20.92 -32.55 3.59
N CYS A 49 -19.71 -33.10 3.75
CA CYS A 49 -18.57 -32.75 2.94
C CYS A 49 -18.53 -33.48 1.60
N THR A 50 -18.37 -32.72 0.51
CA THR A 50 -18.11 -33.25 -0.85
C THR A 50 -16.68 -33.08 -1.31
N PHE A 51 -15.86 -32.34 -0.58
CA PHE A 51 -14.45 -32.10 -0.89
C PHE A 51 -13.64 -33.41 -0.76
N ALA A 52 -13.87 -34.15 0.32
CA ALA A 52 -13.18 -35.42 0.57
C ALA A 52 -13.58 -36.52 -0.43
N GLN A 53 -12.57 -37.07 -1.11
CA GLN A 53 -12.74 -38.14 -2.08
C GLN A 53 -11.99 -39.40 -1.64
N PRO A 54 -12.47 -40.61 -1.98
CA PRO A 54 -11.70 -41.82 -1.77
C PRO A 54 -10.57 -41.95 -2.77
N PRO A 55 -9.47 -42.70 -2.48
CA PRO A 55 -8.33 -42.91 -3.40
C PRO A 55 -8.71 -43.35 -4.81
N ALA A 56 -9.75 -44.15 -4.96
CA ALA A 56 -10.21 -44.63 -6.27
C ALA A 56 -10.81 -43.52 -7.18
N ARG A 57 -11.05 -42.34 -6.68
CA ARG A 57 -11.62 -41.20 -7.43
C ARG A 57 -10.64 -40.05 -7.68
N VAL A 58 -9.44 -40.14 -7.15
CA VAL A 58 -8.39 -39.14 -7.37
C VAL A 58 -7.30 -39.71 -8.28
N GLN A 59 -6.69 -38.91 -9.12
CA GLN A 59 -5.60 -39.32 -9.99
C GLN A 59 -4.30 -39.50 -9.22
N SER A 60 -4.07 -38.68 -8.23
CA SER A 60 -2.95 -38.70 -7.30
C SER A 60 -3.43 -38.39 -5.88
N PRO A 61 -2.79 -38.95 -4.84
CA PRO A 61 -3.09 -38.61 -3.47
C PRO A 61 -2.94 -37.11 -3.14
N TYR A 62 -1.96 -36.45 -3.76
CA TYR A 62 -1.68 -35.01 -3.58
C TYR A 62 -1.44 -34.37 -4.93
N LEU A 63 -1.66 -33.08 -5.03
CA LEU A 63 -1.15 -32.27 -6.13
C LEU A 63 0.37 -32.35 -6.15
N SER A 64 0.95 -32.43 -7.32
CA SER A 64 2.40 -32.33 -7.51
C SER A 64 2.89 -30.89 -7.29
N PRO A 65 4.19 -30.66 -7.05
CA PRO A 65 4.75 -29.31 -6.94
C PRO A 65 4.46 -28.44 -8.17
N ASP A 66 4.48 -29.01 -9.38
CA ASP A 66 4.22 -28.27 -10.61
C ASP A 66 2.75 -27.86 -10.73
N GLU A 67 1.80 -28.71 -10.32
CA GLU A 67 0.38 -28.35 -10.27
C GLU A 67 0.11 -27.24 -9.25
N VAL A 68 0.76 -27.30 -8.07
CA VAL A 68 0.66 -26.22 -7.06
C VAL A 68 1.20 -24.91 -7.61
N LYS A 69 2.37 -24.93 -8.27
CA LYS A 69 2.97 -23.75 -8.90
C LYS A 69 2.06 -23.14 -9.95
N GLU A 70 1.51 -23.96 -10.84
CA GLU A 70 0.63 -23.49 -11.91
C GLU A 70 -0.61 -22.79 -11.34
N ILE A 71 -1.29 -23.39 -10.37
CA ILE A 71 -2.45 -22.79 -9.72
C ILE A 71 -2.08 -21.45 -9.05
N ALA A 72 -0.97 -21.42 -8.32
CA ALA A 72 -0.49 -20.22 -7.64
C ALA A 72 -0.10 -19.12 -8.64
N PHE A 73 0.57 -19.50 -9.74
CA PHE A 73 0.97 -18.58 -10.79
C PHE A 73 -0.24 -17.91 -11.47
N GLN A 74 -1.28 -18.70 -11.78
CA GLN A 74 -2.54 -18.15 -12.32
C GLN A 74 -3.21 -17.19 -11.33
N GLY A 75 -3.17 -17.51 -10.04
CA GLY A 75 -3.64 -16.61 -9.00
C GLY A 75 -2.86 -15.28 -8.95
N ALA A 76 -1.53 -15.35 -9.03
CA ALA A 76 -0.67 -14.17 -9.05
C ALA A 76 -0.91 -13.31 -10.31
N LEU A 77 -1.06 -13.92 -11.48
CA LEU A 77 -1.42 -13.24 -12.73
C LEU A 77 -2.78 -12.52 -12.63
N ALA A 78 -3.72 -13.09 -11.90
CA ALA A 78 -5.03 -12.52 -11.67
C ALA A 78 -5.07 -11.45 -10.55
N GLY A 79 -3.92 -11.08 -9.99
CA GLY A 79 -3.82 -10.06 -8.94
C GLY A 79 -4.22 -10.53 -7.55
N CYS A 80 -4.22 -11.84 -7.27
CA CYS A 80 -4.44 -12.36 -5.93
C CYS A 80 -3.29 -11.96 -4.98
N HIS A 81 -3.62 -11.85 -3.69
CA HIS A 81 -2.64 -11.65 -2.63
C HIS A 81 -2.38 -12.92 -1.82
N GLU A 82 -3.33 -13.83 -1.81
CA GLU A 82 -3.35 -15.01 -0.94
C GLU A 82 -3.43 -16.30 -1.75
N ALA A 83 -2.69 -17.31 -1.30
CA ALA A 83 -2.87 -18.69 -1.70
C ALA A 83 -3.40 -19.50 -0.53
N LEU A 84 -4.70 -19.80 -0.53
CA LEU A 84 -5.33 -20.61 0.51
C LEU A 84 -5.15 -22.08 0.20
N PHE A 85 -4.40 -22.78 1.05
CA PHE A 85 -4.27 -24.21 1.00
C PHE A 85 -5.46 -24.89 1.68
N THR A 86 -6.29 -25.53 0.87
CA THR A 86 -7.42 -26.35 1.31
C THR A 86 -7.03 -27.82 1.16
N LEU A 87 -7.22 -28.61 2.19
CA LEU A 87 -6.80 -30.01 2.18
C LEU A 87 -7.65 -30.89 3.11
N GLY A 88 -7.69 -32.19 2.81
CA GLY A 88 -8.25 -33.15 3.75
C GLY A 88 -7.29 -33.40 4.92
N GLU A 89 -7.85 -33.58 6.11
CA GLU A 89 -7.08 -33.76 7.35
C GLU A 89 -6.35 -35.11 7.36
N LYS A 90 -5.02 -35.11 7.54
CA LYS A 90 -4.09 -36.24 7.77
C LYS A 90 -4.46 -37.54 7.04
N PRO A 91 -4.59 -37.53 5.72
CA PRO A 91 -5.03 -38.70 4.96
C PRO A 91 -4.06 -39.90 5.08
N GLU A 92 -2.77 -39.69 5.32
CA GLU A 92 -1.76 -40.72 5.55
C GLU A 92 -2.05 -41.59 6.77
N LEU A 93 -2.86 -41.15 7.72
CA LEU A 93 -3.27 -41.94 8.88
C LEU A 93 -4.41 -42.92 8.55
N ARG A 94 -4.98 -42.80 7.35
CA ARG A 94 -6.10 -43.63 6.91
C ARG A 94 -5.83 -44.40 5.63
N TYR A 95 -5.14 -43.78 4.69
CA TYR A 95 -4.96 -44.33 3.35
C TYR A 95 -3.48 -44.65 3.08
N PRO A 96 -3.15 -45.96 2.87
CA PRO A 96 -1.77 -46.37 2.51
C PRO A 96 -1.22 -45.63 1.33
N ALA A 97 -2.05 -45.38 0.30
CA ALA A 97 -1.62 -44.67 -0.90
C ALA A 97 -1.13 -43.23 -0.59
N ALA A 98 -1.71 -42.54 0.40
CA ALA A 98 -1.23 -41.24 0.84
C ALA A 98 0.11 -41.36 1.57
N ARG A 99 0.27 -42.40 2.40
CA ARG A 99 1.52 -42.64 3.12
C ARG A 99 2.65 -42.99 2.16
N GLU A 100 2.43 -43.93 1.24
CA GLU A 100 3.38 -44.34 0.22
C GLU A 100 3.84 -43.18 -0.64
N TRP A 101 2.90 -42.34 -1.09
CA TRP A 101 3.20 -41.14 -1.89
C TRP A 101 4.14 -40.18 -1.17
N LEU A 102 3.92 -39.94 0.15
CA LEU A 102 4.77 -39.09 0.97
C LEU A 102 6.16 -39.71 1.19
N ASP A 103 6.20 -41.01 1.48
CA ASP A 103 7.44 -41.75 1.74
C ASP A 103 8.35 -41.75 0.51
N GLU A 104 7.79 -41.99 -0.67
CA GLU A 104 8.53 -41.98 -1.96
C GLU A 104 9.19 -40.62 -2.22
N ARG A 105 8.65 -39.53 -1.67
CA ARG A 105 9.13 -38.16 -1.84
C ARG A 105 9.85 -37.59 -0.63
N GLY A 106 10.02 -38.38 0.42
CA GLY A 106 10.75 -38.02 1.62
C GLY A 106 10.00 -37.10 2.58
N TYR A 107 8.67 -36.99 2.47
CA TYR A 107 7.87 -36.18 3.40
C TYR A 107 7.37 -37.01 4.58
N GLN A 108 7.55 -36.49 5.78
CA GLN A 108 7.13 -37.21 7.00
C GLN A 108 5.61 -37.23 7.18
N SER A 109 4.90 -36.21 6.72
CA SER A 109 3.44 -36.07 6.84
C SER A 109 2.88 -35.12 5.78
N THR A 110 1.55 -35.09 5.65
CA THR A 110 0.83 -34.09 4.85
C THR A 110 1.22 -32.66 5.23
N ILE A 111 1.44 -32.40 6.52
CA ILE A 111 1.78 -31.04 7.01
C ILE A 111 3.20 -30.64 6.58
N HIS A 112 4.16 -31.58 6.54
CA HIS A 112 5.50 -31.32 5.98
C HIS A 112 5.44 -31.03 4.48
N TYR A 113 4.57 -31.71 3.75
CA TYR A 113 4.35 -31.42 2.33
C TYR A 113 3.68 -30.06 2.13
N LEU A 114 2.66 -29.73 2.94
CA LEU A 114 2.02 -28.42 2.94
C LEU A 114 3.04 -27.30 3.17
N HIS A 115 3.91 -27.46 4.18
CA HIS A 115 4.97 -26.48 4.48
C HIS A 115 5.88 -26.27 3.25
N ALA A 116 6.33 -27.36 2.62
CA ALA A 116 7.18 -27.28 1.43
C ALA A 116 6.48 -26.56 0.26
N MET A 117 5.20 -26.84 0.03
CA MET A 117 4.44 -26.20 -1.04
C MET A 117 4.10 -24.73 -0.74
N ALA A 118 3.84 -24.41 0.51
CA ALA A 118 3.66 -23.01 0.92
C ALA A 118 4.95 -22.20 0.70
N GLN A 119 6.13 -22.76 1.01
CA GLN A 119 7.40 -22.12 0.70
C GLN A 119 7.59 -21.92 -0.81
N VAL A 120 7.29 -22.91 -1.62
CA VAL A 120 7.37 -22.82 -3.08
C VAL A 120 6.47 -21.71 -3.63
N VAL A 121 5.22 -21.63 -3.15
CA VAL A 121 4.28 -20.59 -3.57
C VAL A 121 4.81 -19.20 -3.20
N LEU A 122 5.31 -19.04 -1.99
CA LEU A 122 5.89 -17.78 -1.52
C LEU A 122 7.08 -17.33 -2.38
N ASP A 123 8.00 -18.25 -2.65
CA ASP A 123 9.25 -17.93 -3.36
C ASP A 123 9.04 -17.70 -4.87
N GLU A 124 8.14 -18.44 -5.50
CA GLU A 124 7.95 -18.39 -6.96
C GLU A 124 6.90 -17.35 -7.39
N THR A 125 5.90 -17.08 -6.55
CA THR A 125 4.78 -16.20 -6.91
C THR A 125 4.61 -14.99 -5.99
N GLY A 126 5.24 -15.01 -4.81
CA GLY A 126 5.05 -14.01 -3.78
C GLY A 126 3.65 -13.99 -3.15
N LEU A 127 2.73 -14.87 -3.56
CA LEU A 127 1.43 -14.99 -2.87
C LEU A 127 1.67 -15.39 -1.41
N LEU A 128 0.88 -14.81 -0.52
CA LEU A 128 0.95 -15.14 0.91
C LEU A 128 0.17 -16.42 1.19
N PRO A 129 0.81 -17.51 1.64
CA PRO A 129 0.09 -18.72 1.97
C PRO A 129 -0.82 -18.55 3.19
N HIS A 130 -2.01 -19.15 3.14
CA HIS A 130 -2.88 -19.38 4.28
C HIS A 130 -3.08 -20.89 4.45
N ALA A 131 -2.63 -21.42 5.59
CA ALA A 131 -2.73 -22.84 5.88
C ALA A 131 -4.04 -23.16 6.59
N ASN A 132 -4.96 -23.85 5.89
CA ASN A 132 -6.19 -24.37 6.48
C ASN A 132 -6.10 -25.89 6.64
N ALA A 133 -5.26 -26.32 7.58
CA ALA A 133 -4.78 -27.69 7.73
C ALA A 133 -5.62 -28.57 8.67
N GLY A 134 -6.72 -28.04 9.23
CA GLY A 134 -7.55 -28.75 10.21
C GLY A 134 -6.95 -28.78 11.62
N ALA A 135 -7.30 -29.80 12.40
CA ALA A 135 -6.81 -29.96 13.79
C ALA A 135 -5.40 -30.53 13.80
N ILE A 136 -4.40 -29.71 14.05
CA ILE A 136 -2.98 -30.06 14.04
C ILE A 136 -2.31 -29.82 15.40
N SER A 137 -1.12 -30.35 15.60
CA SER A 137 -0.37 -30.17 16.86
C SER A 137 0.31 -28.81 16.95
N LYS A 138 0.74 -28.43 18.14
CA LYS A 138 1.47 -27.18 18.38
C LYS A 138 2.77 -27.09 17.59
N GLU A 139 3.48 -28.21 17.42
CA GLU A 139 4.69 -28.30 16.61
C GLU A 139 4.39 -28.08 15.13
N GLU A 140 3.30 -28.68 14.63
CA GLU A 140 2.84 -28.49 13.24
C GLU A 140 2.39 -27.05 12.98
N LEU A 141 1.67 -26.42 13.92
CA LEU A 141 1.33 -24.99 13.88
C LEU A 141 2.57 -24.10 13.82
N SER A 142 3.56 -24.37 14.69
CA SER A 142 4.82 -23.63 14.73
C SER A 142 5.61 -23.75 13.42
N MET A 143 5.65 -24.93 12.82
CA MET A 143 6.30 -25.16 11.52
C MET A 143 5.61 -24.38 10.41
N LEU A 144 4.28 -24.40 10.34
CA LEU A 144 3.53 -23.66 9.32
C LEU A 144 3.61 -22.14 9.49
N ARG A 145 3.81 -21.63 10.72
CA ARG A 145 4.03 -20.21 11.00
C ARG A 145 5.20 -19.62 10.22
N GLU A 146 6.21 -20.45 9.91
CA GLU A 146 7.39 -20.03 9.16
C GLU A 146 7.10 -19.62 7.71
N VAL A 147 6.03 -20.15 7.12
CA VAL A 147 5.68 -19.99 5.70
C VAL A 147 4.27 -19.42 5.47
N SER A 148 3.51 -19.22 6.54
CA SER A 148 2.11 -18.78 6.47
C SER A 148 1.85 -17.70 7.51
N PRO A 149 1.58 -16.43 7.10
CA PRO A 149 1.37 -15.33 8.05
C PRO A 149 0.06 -15.44 8.82
N SER A 150 -0.84 -16.30 8.39
CA SER A 150 -2.07 -16.66 9.12
C SER A 150 -2.43 -18.12 8.85
N GLN A 151 -3.16 -18.72 9.79
CA GLN A 151 -3.65 -20.10 9.69
C GLN A 151 -5.13 -20.16 10.01
N GLY A 152 -5.78 -21.26 9.66
CA GLY A 152 -7.21 -21.38 9.88
C GLY A 152 -7.68 -22.82 10.14
N MET A 153 -8.76 -22.94 10.89
CA MET A 153 -9.47 -24.19 11.13
C MET A 153 -10.84 -23.88 11.73
N MET A 154 -11.89 -24.39 11.09
CA MET A 154 -13.26 -24.15 11.52
C MET A 154 -13.62 -25.02 12.74
N VAL A 155 -14.10 -24.41 13.83
CA VAL A 155 -14.65 -25.15 14.97
C VAL A 155 -15.92 -25.88 14.55
N GLU A 156 -16.72 -25.31 13.65
CA GLU A 156 -18.03 -25.74 13.18
C GLU A 156 -19.10 -25.66 14.28
N SER A 157 -18.97 -26.42 15.37
CA SER A 157 -19.85 -26.42 16.53
C SER A 157 -19.13 -27.05 17.74
N ILE A 158 -19.44 -26.58 18.93
CA ILE A 158 -18.94 -27.23 20.18
C ILE A 158 -19.78 -28.44 20.61
N ASN A 159 -20.87 -28.76 19.91
CA ASN A 159 -21.67 -29.95 20.20
C ASN A 159 -20.94 -31.21 19.76
N PRO A 160 -20.51 -32.09 20.69
CA PRO A 160 -19.74 -33.31 20.38
C PRO A 160 -20.61 -34.42 19.76
N ASP A 161 -21.95 -34.32 19.89
CA ASP A 161 -22.87 -35.38 19.57
C ASP A 161 -23.55 -35.24 18.19
N LEU A 162 -23.00 -34.35 17.33
CA LEU A 162 -23.53 -34.14 15.99
C LEU A 162 -23.37 -35.40 15.12
N ASP A 163 -24.51 -35.95 14.63
CA ASP A 163 -24.50 -37.13 13.76
C ASP A 163 -23.62 -36.98 12.51
N CYS A 164 -23.54 -35.77 11.97
CA CYS A 164 -22.70 -35.46 10.80
C CYS A 164 -21.19 -35.62 11.07
N HIS A 165 -20.76 -35.61 12.31
CA HIS A 165 -19.35 -35.76 12.71
C HIS A 165 -19.00 -37.17 13.21
N ARG A 166 -19.95 -38.12 13.25
CA ARG A 166 -19.71 -39.48 13.76
C ARG A 166 -18.55 -40.23 13.12
N GLY A 167 -18.20 -39.91 11.87
CA GLY A 167 -17.06 -40.49 11.13
C GLY A 167 -15.85 -39.57 11.02
N ALA A 168 -15.78 -38.51 11.81
CA ALA A 168 -14.80 -37.45 11.70
C ALA A 168 -14.11 -37.20 13.05
N PRO A 169 -13.09 -37.98 13.42
CA PRO A 169 -12.44 -37.89 14.74
C PRO A 169 -11.77 -36.52 15.01
N ASP A 170 -11.31 -35.84 13.97
CA ASP A 170 -10.66 -34.54 14.10
C ASP A 170 -11.68 -33.38 14.17
N LYS A 171 -13.00 -33.68 14.03
CA LYS A 171 -14.11 -32.75 14.29
C LYS A 171 -14.54 -32.71 15.77
N ASN A 172 -13.86 -33.42 16.64
CA ASN A 172 -14.11 -33.33 18.07
C ASN A 172 -13.88 -31.90 18.58
N PRO A 173 -14.86 -31.22 19.21
CA PRO A 173 -14.74 -29.84 19.63
C PRO A 173 -13.57 -29.57 20.58
N THR A 174 -13.30 -30.46 21.54
CA THR A 174 -12.17 -30.32 22.47
C THR A 174 -10.85 -30.20 21.72
N ARG A 175 -10.60 -31.10 20.75
CA ARG A 175 -9.38 -31.08 19.94
C ARG A 175 -9.26 -29.80 19.12
N ARG A 176 -10.37 -29.30 18.56
CA ARG A 176 -10.37 -28.05 17.77
C ARG A 176 -10.13 -26.83 18.64
N LEU A 177 -10.72 -26.78 19.84
CA LEU A 177 -10.43 -25.72 20.80
C LEU A 177 -8.99 -25.78 21.33
N GLU A 178 -8.40 -26.98 21.49
CA GLU A 178 -6.98 -27.15 21.77
C GLU A 178 -6.10 -26.57 20.67
N THR A 179 -6.40 -26.85 19.39
CA THR A 179 -5.66 -26.27 18.26
C THR A 179 -5.75 -24.74 18.24
N LEU A 180 -6.93 -24.15 18.55
CA LEU A 180 -7.07 -22.69 18.67
C LEU A 180 -6.24 -22.14 19.84
N ARG A 181 -6.22 -22.83 20.99
CA ARG A 181 -5.40 -22.44 22.14
C ARG A 181 -3.92 -22.48 21.82
N ASP A 182 -3.46 -23.55 21.17
CA ASP A 182 -2.07 -23.70 20.75
C ASP A 182 -1.65 -22.61 19.75
N ALA A 183 -2.54 -22.23 18.83
CA ALA A 183 -2.31 -21.11 17.91
C ALA A 183 -2.17 -19.77 18.66
N GLY A 184 -2.99 -19.56 19.70
CA GLY A 184 -2.88 -18.41 20.60
C GLY A 184 -1.56 -18.35 21.36
N ASP A 185 -1.15 -19.46 21.97
CA ASP A 185 0.15 -19.58 22.64
C ASP A 185 1.34 -19.28 21.72
N LEU A 186 1.23 -19.64 20.44
CA LEU A 186 2.24 -19.38 19.42
C LEU A 186 2.13 -18.00 18.76
N SER A 187 1.16 -17.18 19.16
CA SER A 187 0.88 -15.87 18.54
C SER A 187 0.69 -15.97 17.03
N ILE A 188 -0.18 -16.85 16.57
CA ILE A 188 -0.53 -17.04 15.15
C ILE A 188 -1.87 -16.37 14.90
N PRO A 189 -1.97 -15.37 13.97
CA PRO A 189 -3.25 -14.86 13.53
C PRO A 189 -4.11 -15.97 12.95
N PHE A 190 -5.29 -16.18 13.51
CA PHE A 190 -6.05 -17.40 13.23
C PHE A 190 -7.48 -17.11 12.77
N THR A 191 -7.91 -17.80 11.71
CA THR A 191 -9.28 -17.78 11.19
C THR A 191 -10.02 -19.02 11.68
N THR A 192 -11.23 -18.82 12.23
CA THR A 192 -12.10 -19.91 12.66
C THR A 192 -13.56 -19.62 12.32
N GLY A 193 -14.49 -20.45 12.75
CA GLY A 193 -15.91 -20.18 12.51
C GLY A 193 -16.84 -21.34 12.77
N LEU A 194 -18.12 -21.10 12.38
CA LEU A 194 -19.24 -21.98 12.61
C LEU A 194 -19.87 -22.44 11.30
N LEU A 195 -20.52 -23.60 11.32
CA LEU A 195 -21.38 -24.09 10.23
C LEU A 195 -22.81 -24.24 10.74
N VAL A 196 -23.72 -23.44 10.20
CA VAL A 196 -25.12 -23.35 10.63
C VAL A 196 -25.99 -24.33 9.84
N GLY A 197 -26.78 -25.16 10.54
CA GLY A 197 -27.73 -26.07 9.93
C GLY A 197 -27.27 -27.52 9.82
N ILE A 198 -26.19 -27.91 10.53
CA ILE A 198 -25.67 -29.29 10.54
C ILE A 198 -26.30 -30.17 11.63
N GLY A 199 -27.27 -29.64 12.39
CA GLY A 199 -27.98 -30.34 13.44
C GLY A 199 -27.78 -29.78 14.84
N GLU A 200 -27.00 -28.71 14.94
CA GLU A 200 -26.74 -27.94 16.17
C GLU A 200 -27.99 -27.11 16.55
N SER A 201 -28.14 -26.86 17.83
CA SER A 201 -29.16 -25.96 18.38
C SER A 201 -28.73 -24.50 18.35
N ARG A 202 -29.63 -23.57 18.60
CA ARG A 202 -29.33 -22.15 18.79
C ARG A 202 -28.37 -21.95 19.97
N GLU A 203 -28.58 -22.69 21.03
CA GLU A 203 -27.71 -22.68 22.21
C GLU A 203 -26.30 -23.14 21.88
N ASP A 204 -26.15 -24.21 21.10
CA ASP A 204 -24.84 -24.68 20.63
C ASP A 204 -24.10 -23.59 19.84
N ARG A 205 -24.78 -22.83 18.98
CA ARG A 205 -24.21 -21.72 18.22
C ARG A 205 -23.72 -20.61 19.15
N ILE A 206 -24.55 -20.22 20.13
CA ILE A 206 -24.16 -19.19 21.12
C ILE A 206 -22.96 -19.63 21.94
N GLU A 207 -22.94 -20.85 22.41
CA GLU A 207 -21.83 -21.36 23.23
C GLU A 207 -20.55 -21.53 22.36
N THR A 208 -20.68 -21.87 21.07
CA THR A 208 -19.55 -21.90 20.14
C THR A 208 -18.94 -20.50 19.97
N ILE A 209 -19.77 -19.47 19.76
CA ILE A 209 -19.33 -18.08 19.65
C ILE A 209 -18.62 -17.63 20.92
N LYS A 210 -19.17 -17.97 22.10
CA LYS A 210 -18.54 -17.63 23.39
C LYS A 210 -17.20 -18.33 23.58
N ALA A 211 -17.09 -19.62 23.24
CA ALA A 211 -15.83 -20.36 23.35
C ALA A 211 -14.73 -19.75 22.47
N ILE A 212 -15.09 -19.27 21.28
CA ILE A 212 -14.17 -18.53 20.41
C ILE A 212 -13.79 -17.17 21.04
N ALA A 213 -14.80 -16.44 21.55
CA ALA A 213 -14.58 -15.15 22.22
C ALA A 213 -13.66 -15.26 23.44
N ASP A 214 -13.87 -16.31 24.26
CA ASP A 214 -13.05 -16.56 25.44
C ASP A 214 -11.58 -16.82 25.09
N LEU A 215 -11.30 -17.59 24.03
CA LEU A 215 -9.95 -17.81 23.53
C LEU A 215 -9.33 -16.55 22.97
N HIS A 216 -10.10 -15.72 22.25
CA HIS A 216 -9.60 -14.43 21.80
C HIS A 216 -9.30 -13.49 22.96
N ASN A 217 -10.16 -13.43 23.98
CA ASN A 217 -9.93 -12.61 25.19
C ASN A 217 -8.66 -13.04 25.95
N GLU A 218 -8.28 -14.33 25.88
CA GLU A 218 -7.08 -14.85 26.51
C GLU A 218 -5.80 -14.51 25.72
N PHE A 219 -5.82 -14.61 24.39
CA PHE A 219 -4.62 -14.53 23.53
C PHE A 219 -4.60 -13.36 22.53
N GLY A 220 -5.76 -12.87 22.12
CA GLY A 220 -5.90 -11.81 21.11
C GLY A 220 -5.59 -12.26 19.67
N HIS A 221 -5.64 -13.56 19.36
CA HIS A 221 -5.13 -14.14 18.11
C HIS A 221 -6.19 -14.44 17.05
N ILE A 222 -7.48 -14.47 17.40
CA ILE A 222 -8.53 -14.74 16.42
C ILE A 222 -8.76 -13.49 15.59
N GLN A 223 -8.27 -13.49 14.36
CA GLN A 223 -8.40 -12.36 13.46
C GLN A 223 -9.77 -12.30 12.80
N GLU A 224 -10.39 -13.46 12.54
CA GLU A 224 -11.60 -13.57 11.74
C GLU A 224 -12.47 -14.75 12.19
N VAL A 225 -13.78 -14.53 12.25
CA VAL A 225 -14.78 -15.57 12.46
C VAL A 225 -15.69 -15.66 11.26
N ILE A 226 -15.79 -16.85 10.67
CA ILE A 226 -16.62 -17.15 9.50
C ILE A 226 -17.91 -17.81 9.97
N VAL A 227 -19.05 -17.25 9.62
CA VAL A 227 -20.35 -17.90 9.79
C VAL A 227 -20.80 -18.42 8.43
N GLN A 228 -20.80 -19.76 8.28
CA GLN A 228 -21.21 -20.43 7.06
C GLN A 228 -22.58 -21.08 7.23
N ASN A 229 -23.40 -21.11 6.17
CA ASN A 229 -24.63 -21.88 6.13
C ASN A 229 -24.42 -23.22 5.42
N PHE A 230 -24.96 -24.28 6.01
CA PHE A 230 -24.99 -25.59 5.39
C PHE A 230 -25.94 -25.60 4.18
N LEU A 231 -25.44 -26.14 3.06
CA LEU A 231 -26.24 -26.45 1.88
C LEU A 231 -26.21 -27.96 1.61
N PRO A 232 -27.37 -28.63 1.42
CA PRO A 232 -27.44 -30.06 1.14
C PRO A 232 -26.83 -30.39 -0.23
N LYS A 233 -25.95 -31.40 -0.27
CA LYS A 233 -25.22 -31.77 -1.48
C LYS A 233 -25.46 -33.21 -1.88
N PRO A 234 -25.72 -33.53 -3.17
CA PRO A 234 -25.86 -34.88 -3.67
C PRO A 234 -24.64 -35.74 -3.28
N GLY A 235 -24.91 -37.01 -2.93
CA GLY A 235 -23.86 -37.98 -2.57
C GLY A 235 -23.35 -37.89 -1.14
N THR A 236 -23.78 -36.92 -0.33
CA THR A 236 -23.48 -36.82 1.10
C THR A 236 -24.53 -37.48 1.97
N MET A 237 -24.19 -37.82 3.22
CA MET A 237 -25.12 -38.33 4.20
C MET A 237 -26.28 -37.35 4.45
N MET A 238 -26.01 -36.06 4.38
CA MET A 238 -26.98 -34.99 4.66
C MET A 238 -27.73 -34.47 3.42
N HIS A 239 -27.65 -35.14 2.27
CA HIS A 239 -28.26 -34.67 1.01
C HIS A 239 -29.79 -34.43 1.08
N LYS A 240 -30.49 -35.05 2.05
CA LYS A 240 -31.93 -34.86 2.28
C LYS A 240 -32.28 -33.90 3.41
N LYS A 241 -31.27 -33.40 4.13
CA LYS A 241 -31.48 -32.38 5.17
C LYS A 241 -31.82 -31.03 4.51
N LYS A 242 -32.73 -30.30 5.13
CA LYS A 242 -32.98 -28.92 4.69
C LYS A 242 -31.87 -28.02 5.19
N PRO A 243 -31.50 -26.99 4.43
CA PRO A 243 -30.62 -25.95 4.94
C PRO A 243 -31.29 -25.25 6.14
N ALA A 244 -30.48 -24.57 6.95
CA ALA A 244 -31.02 -23.69 7.97
C ALA A 244 -31.92 -22.62 7.32
N PRO A 245 -33.05 -22.25 7.94
CA PRO A 245 -33.80 -21.09 7.50
C PRO A 245 -32.93 -19.83 7.45
N GLU A 246 -33.13 -18.99 6.46
CA GLU A 246 -32.36 -17.75 6.30
C GLU A 246 -32.35 -16.88 7.57
N ASN A 247 -33.51 -16.79 8.24
CA ASN A 247 -33.62 -16.06 9.50
C ASN A 247 -32.71 -16.59 10.60
N GLU A 248 -32.53 -17.91 10.71
CA GLU A 248 -31.60 -18.51 11.69
C GLU A 248 -30.15 -18.22 11.33
N TYR A 249 -29.82 -18.21 10.05
CA TYR A 249 -28.49 -17.86 9.56
C TYR A 249 -28.15 -16.39 9.85
N LEU A 250 -29.05 -15.46 9.47
CA LEU A 250 -28.89 -14.02 9.76
C LEU A 250 -28.85 -13.73 11.27
N GLU A 251 -29.71 -14.44 12.07
CA GLU A 251 -29.63 -14.35 13.52
C GLU A 251 -28.29 -14.78 14.08
N THR A 252 -27.71 -15.86 13.55
CA THR A 252 -26.40 -16.35 14.00
C THR A 252 -25.29 -15.35 13.69
N ILE A 253 -25.32 -14.72 12.51
CA ILE A 253 -24.35 -13.64 12.14
C ILE A 253 -24.51 -12.45 13.10
N ALA A 254 -25.75 -12.00 13.34
CA ALA A 254 -26.00 -10.88 14.25
C ALA A 254 -25.55 -11.19 15.68
N LEU A 255 -25.85 -12.39 16.18
CA LEU A 255 -25.38 -12.86 17.49
C LEU A 255 -23.86 -12.94 17.55
N ALA A 256 -23.19 -13.41 16.50
CA ALA A 256 -21.74 -13.44 16.42
C ALA A 256 -21.16 -12.01 16.56
N ARG A 257 -21.68 -11.04 15.81
CA ARG A 257 -21.24 -9.63 15.93
C ARG A 257 -21.46 -9.05 17.32
N ILE A 258 -22.57 -9.40 17.99
CA ILE A 258 -22.89 -8.88 19.32
C ILE A 258 -22.05 -9.53 20.42
N LEU A 259 -21.72 -10.81 20.29
CA LEU A 259 -21.06 -11.59 21.33
C LEU A 259 -19.53 -11.68 21.21
N LEU A 260 -19.01 -11.54 19.99
CA LEU A 260 -17.56 -11.54 19.77
C LEU A 260 -16.95 -10.20 20.22
N PRO A 261 -15.66 -10.19 20.64
CA PRO A 261 -14.89 -8.97 20.79
C PRO A 261 -14.94 -8.08 19.55
N ASN A 262 -14.89 -6.77 19.77
CA ASN A 262 -15.11 -5.77 18.72
C ASN A 262 -14.01 -5.70 17.66
N ASP A 263 -12.85 -6.24 17.91
CA ASP A 263 -11.68 -6.30 17.07
C ASP A 263 -11.60 -7.57 16.21
N ILE A 264 -12.52 -8.52 16.42
CA ILE A 264 -12.66 -9.69 15.54
C ILE A 264 -13.44 -9.31 14.29
N HIS A 265 -12.88 -9.60 13.13
CA HIS A 265 -13.58 -9.48 11.85
C HIS A 265 -14.60 -10.60 11.68
N LEU A 266 -15.77 -10.25 11.16
CA LEU A 266 -16.85 -11.20 10.92
C LEU A 266 -17.14 -11.36 9.45
N GLN A 267 -17.02 -12.58 8.96
CA GLN A 267 -17.20 -12.96 7.57
C GLN A 267 -18.44 -13.84 7.40
N ALA A 268 -19.13 -13.65 6.29
CA ALA A 268 -20.08 -14.62 5.75
C ALA A 268 -19.87 -14.75 4.24
N PRO A 269 -19.73 -16.00 3.69
CA PRO A 269 -19.45 -16.21 2.28
C PRO A 269 -20.59 -15.74 1.38
N PRO A 270 -20.35 -14.82 0.41
CA PRO A 270 -21.42 -14.26 -0.41
C PRO A 270 -22.00 -15.26 -1.42
N ASN A 271 -21.23 -16.26 -1.86
CA ASN A 271 -21.68 -17.27 -2.81
C ASN A 271 -22.70 -18.25 -2.22
N LEU A 272 -22.80 -18.35 -0.91
CA LEU A 272 -23.72 -19.27 -0.22
C LEU A 272 -25.10 -18.67 0.05
N SER A 273 -25.33 -17.40 -0.27
CA SER A 273 -26.60 -16.70 -0.10
C SER A 273 -27.14 -16.19 -1.43
N ASP A 274 -28.46 -16.28 -1.64
CA ASP A 274 -29.09 -15.78 -2.86
C ASP A 274 -29.15 -14.24 -2.87
N ASP A 275 -29.48 -13.63 -1.73
CA ASP A 275 -29.38 -12.20 -1.47
C ASP A 275 -28.33 -11.93 -0.39
N PHE A 276 -27.07 -11.80 -0.81
CA PHE A 276 -26.00 -11.56 0.14
C PHE A 276 -25.93 -10.09 0.63
N SER A 277 -26.75 -9.17 0.10
CA SER A 277 -26.85 -7.81 0.65
C SER A 277 -27.33 -7.78 2.10
N THR A 278 -28.14 -8.76 2.50
CA THR A 278 -28.66 -8.91 3.86
C THR A 278 -27.57 -9.23 4.89
N LEU A 279 -26.47 -9.86 4.45
CA LEU A 279 -25.34 -10.20 5.32
C LEU A 279 -24.67 -8.96 5.90
N LEU A 280 -24.57 -7.87 5.11
CA LEU A 280 -24.06 -6.58 5.58
C LEU A 280 -24.92 -6.02 6.71
N LYS A 281 -26.24 -6.11 6.57
CA LYS A 281 -27.20 -5.68 7.60
C LYS A 281 -27.17 -6.55 8.85
N ALA A 282 -26.73 -7.80 8.70
CA ALA A 282 -26.54 -8.72 9.83
C ALA A 282 -25.22 -8.47 10.57
N GLY A 283 -24.33 -7.56 10.07
CA GLY A 283 -23.18 -7.08 10.81
C GLY A 283 -21.83 -7.64 10.36
N ILE A 284 -21.72 -8.22 9.15
CA ILE A 284 -20.41 -8.59 8.60
C ILE A 284 -19.63 -7.34 8.20
N ASP A 285 -18.32 -7.40 8.27
CA ASP A 285 -17.36 -6.41 7.78
C ASP A 285 -16.37 -6.98 6.76
N ASP A 286 -16.45 -8.28 6.47
CA ASP A 286 -15.63 -8.97 5.50
C ASP A 286 -16.45 -9.95 4.64
N TRP A 287 -16.17 -9.96 3.33
CA TRP A 287 -16.77 -10.89 2.38
C TRP A 287 -16.00 -12.22 2.30
N GLY A 288 -14.82 -12.28 2.92
CA GLY A 288 -13.94 -13.42 2.85
C GLY A 288 -13.19 -13.57 1.54
N GLY A 289 -12.85 -14.81 1.24
CA GLY A 289 -12.10 -15.14 0.03
C GLY A 289 -12.96 -15.09 -1.22
N VAL A 290 -12.47 -14.38 -2.23
CA VAL A 290 -13.05 -14.38 -3.57
C VAL A 290 -11.96 -14.72 -4.57
N SER A 291 -12.18 -15.75 -5.38
CA SER A 291 -11.22 -16.16 -6.38
C SER A 291 -11.66 -15.77 -7.79
N PRO A 292 -10.80 -15.05 -8.53
CA PRO A 292 -11.02 -14.83 -9.95
C PRO A 292 -10.67 -16.03 -10.83
N VAL A 293 -9.95 -17.03 -10.30
CA VAL A 293 -9.36 -18.14 -11.05
C VAL A 293 -9.95 -19.49 -10.70
N THR A 294 -10.08 -19.77 -9.38
CA THR A 294 -10.51 -21.10 -8.90
C THR A 294 -11.95 -21.08 -8.43
N ALA A 295 -12.66 -22.19 -8.66
CA ALA A 295 -13.97 -22.39 -8.08
C ALA A 295 -13.91 -22.61 -6.57
N ASP A 296 -15.04 -22.51 -5.88
CA ASP A 296 -15.18 -23.02 -4.53
C ASP A 296 -15.19 -24.54 -4.58
N PHE A 297 -14.09 -25.17 -4.14
CA PHE A 297 -13.96 -26.65 -4.17
C PHE A 297 -14.90 -27.36 -3.17
N VAL A 298 -15.40 -26.62 -2.20
CA VAL A 298 -16.39 -27.15 -1.23
C VAL A 298 -17.81 -27.00 -1.75
N ASN A 299 -18.10 -25.91 -2.48
CA ASN A 299 -19.41 -25.59 -3.03
C ASN A 299 -19.32 -25.26 -4.53
N PRO A 300 -18.88 -26.20 -5.38
CA PRO A 300 -18.60 -25.91 -6.80
C PRO A 300 -19.85 -25.48 -7.59
N GLU A 301 -21.04 -25.77 -7.07
CA GLU A 301 -22.32 -25.34 -7.63
C GLU A 301 -22.68 -23.88 -7.33
N ARG A 302 -21.90 -23.21 -6.48
CA ARG A 302 -22.09 -21.82 -6.06
C ARG A 302 -20.85 -20.99 -6.48
N PRO A 303 -20.83 -20.41 -7.69
CA PRO A 303 -19.70 -19.61 -8.14
C PRO A 303 -19.55 -18.31 -7.33
N TRP A 304 -18.32 -17.84 -7.21
CA TRP A 304 -18.03 -16.54 -6.60
C TRP A 304 -18.77 -15.42 -7.36
N PRO A 305 -19.32 -14.43 -6.67
CA PRO A 305 -19.78 -13.20 -7.34
C PRO A 305 -18.60 -12.45 -7.95
N SER A 306 -18.83 -11.73 -9.04
CA SER A 306 -17.80 -10.85 -9.59
C SER A 306 -17.45 -9.71 -8.62
N LEU A 307 -16.24 -9.19 -8.70
CA LEU A 307 -15.82 -8.06 -7.86
C LEU A 307 -16.67 -6.82 -8.10
N GLU A 308 -17.10 -6.58 -9.35
CA GLU A 308 -17.99 -5.47 -9.68
C GLU A 308 -19.36 -5.60 -8.98
N ARG A 309 -19.89 -6.83 -8.89
CA ARG A 309 -21.14 -7.09 -8.17
C ARG A 309 -20.96 -6.90 -6.66
N LEU A 310 -19.86 -7.39 -6.07
CA LEU A 310 -19.56 -7.16 -4.65
C LEU A 310 -19.41 -5.67 -4.36
N LYS A 311 -18.68 -4.94 -5.21
CA LYS A 311 -18.51 -3.50 -5.11
C LYS A 311 -19.86 -2.78 -5.17
N SER A 312 -20.66 -3.05 -6.20
CA SER A 312 -21.96 -2.40 -6.36
C SER A 312 -22.88 -2.64 -5.16
N ILE A 313 -22.99 -3.88 -4.68
CA ILE A 313 -23.85 -4.22 -3.53
C ILE A 313 -23.31 -3.57 -2.25
N SER A 314 -22.01 -3.55 -2.04
CA SER A 314 -21.41 -2.87 -0.89
C SER A 314 -21.72 -1.37 -0.93
N GLU A 315 -21.50 -0.72 -2.06
CA GLU A 315 -21.75 0.72 -2.24
C GLU A 315 -23.24 1.06 -2.12
N ASP A 316 -24.15 0.20 -2.59
CA ASP A 316 -25.60 0.40 -2.46
C ASP A 316 -26.09 0.31 -1.01
N ASN A 317 -25.34 -0.35 -0.16
CA ASN A 317 -25.57 -0.41 1.29
C ASN A 317 -24.73 0.62 2.08
N GLY A 318 -24.01 1.52 1.40
CA GLY A 318 -23.22 2.58 2.04
C GLY A 318 -21.82 2.16 2.48
N TYR A 319 -21.31 1.03 1.99
CA TYR A 319 -20.00 0.51 2.31
C TYR A 319 -19.08 0.48 1.09
N PHE A 320 -17.77 0.63 1.31
CA PHE A 320 -16.76 0.66 0.25
C PHE A 320 -15.82 -0.53 0.36
N LEU A 321 -15.69 -1.23 -0.76
CA LEU A 321 -14.93 -2.47 -0.84
C LEU A 321 -13.42 -2.20 -0.86
N ALA A 322 -12.65 -2.91 -0.03
CA ALA A 322 -11.21 -2.86 0.00
C ALA A 322 -10.58 -4.27 -0.01
N PRO A 323 -9.53 -4.53 -0.79
CA PRO A 323 -8.81 -5.79 -0.70
C PRO A 323 -8.02 -5.85 0.61
N ARG A 324 -7.93 -7.03 1.23
CA ARG A 324 -7.05 -7.30 2.36
C ARG A 324 -6.04 -8.39 2.05
N LEU A 325 -5.02 -8.48 2.87
CA LEU A 325 -4.11 -9.62 2.88
C LEU A 325 -4.71 -10.79 3.67
N THR A 326 -4.02 -11.90 3.70
CA THR A 326 -4.42 -13.06 4.51
C THR A 326 -4.31 -12.81 6.03
N VAL A 327 -3.55 -11.79 6.42
CA VAL A 327 -3.41 -11.28 7.78
C VAL A 327 -3.93 -9.84 7.84
N TYR A 328 -4.66 -9.50 8.88
CA TYR A 328 -5.30 -8.19 9.01
C TYR A 328 -4.34 -7.11 9.53
N PRO A 329 -4.63 -5.83 9.27
CA PRO A 329 -3.76 -4.70 9.59
C PRO A 329 -3.30 -4.63 11.06
N GLU A 330 -4.14 -5.01 12.01
CA GLU A 330 -3.85 -4.99 13.43
C GLU A 330 -2.65 -5.89 13.79
N PHE A 331 -2.61 -7.06 13.16
CA PHE A 331 -1.53 -8.04 13.33
C PHE A 331 -0.25 -7.65 12.57
N ILE A 332 -0.41 -6.96 11.44
CA ILE A 332 0.73 -6.45 10.67
C ILE A 332 1.44 -5.33 11.42
N ARG A 333 0.69 -4.44 12.09
CA ARG A 333 1.25 -3.37 12.93
C ARG A 333 2.14 -3.89 14.05
N GLU A 334 1.79 -5.05 14.60
CA GLU A 334 2.54 -5.74 15.63
C GLU A 334 3.27 -6.98 15.08
N SER A 335 3.82 -6.88 13.87
CA SER A 335 4.42 -8.00 13.13
C SER A 335 5.50 -8.76 13.93
N GLU A 336 6.28 -8.07 14.75
CA GLU A 336 7.30 -8.70 15.62
C GLU A 336 6.70 -9.75 16.57
N LYS A 337 5.44 -9.58 16.98
CA LYS A 337 4.74 -10.55 17.83
C LYS A 337 4.07 -11.64 16.99
N TRP A 338 3.34 -11.22 15.94
CA TRP A 338 2.35 -12.06 15.28
C TRP A 338 2.86 -12.81 14.05
N ILE A 339 3.86 -12.27 13.36
CA ILE A 339 4.31 -12.78 12.05
C ILE A 339 5.76 -13.27 12.16
N ASP A 340 6.08 -14.39 11.51
CA ASP A 340 7.48 -14.81 11.42
C ASP A 340 8.31 -13.80 10.63
N LYS A 341 9.54 -13.55 11.05
CA LYS A 341 10.44 -12.55 10.45
C LYS A 341 10.68 -12.77 8.96
N ARG A 342 10.64 -14.00 8.50
CA ARG A 342 10.75 -14.35 7.07
C ARG A 342 9.62 -13.78 6.23
N LEU A 343 8.46 -13.55 6.84
CA LEU A 343 7.24 -13.08 6.19
C LEU A 343 7.00 -11.57 6.34
N HIS A 344 7.80 -10.85 7.15
CA HIS A 344 7.62 -9.40 7.33
C HIS A 344 7.68 -8.65 5.99
N PHE A 345 8.73 -8.91 5.19
CA PHE A 345 8.85 -8.22 3.91
C PHE A 345 7.79 -8.66 2.88
N PRO A 346 7.51 -9.96 2.64
CA PRO A 346 6.42 -10.37 1.75
C PRO A 346 5.06 -9.75 2.09
N VAL A 347 4.73 -9.62 3.39
CA VAL A 347 3.50 -8.98 3.83
C VAL A 347 3.53 -7.47 3.57
N MET A 348 4.61 -6.80 3.97
CA MET A 348 4.78 -5.36 3.77
C MET A 348 4.76 -4.97 2.29
N ASP A 349 5.44 -5.72 1.43
CA ASP A 349 5.54 -5.41 -0.01
C ASP A 349 4.21 -5.51 -0.76
N ARG A 350 3.27 -6.30 -0.24
CA ARG A 350 1.91 -6.45 -0.76
C ARG A 350 0.90 -5.52 -0.11
N SER A 351 1.29 -4.77 0.92
CA SER A 351 0.40 -3.86 1.62
C SER A 351 0.40 -2.45 1.03
N ASP A 352 -0.71 -1.74 1.23
CA ASP A 352 -0.81 -0.30 1.07
C ASP A 352 -0.43 0.43 2.39
N SER A 353 -0.62 1.75 2.45
CA SER A 353 -0.32 2.56 3.64
C SER A 353 -1.24 2.30 4.84
N GLU A 354 -2.37 1.65 4.63
CA GLU A 354 -3.29 1.25 5.69
C GLU A 354 -3.06 -0.22 6.12
N LEU A 355 -2.01 -0.87 5.59
CA LEU A 355 -1.68 -2.28 5.77
C LEU A 355 -2.74 -3.25 5.19
N LEU A 356 -3.59 -2.75 4.30
CA LEU A 356 -4.49 -3.54 3.48
C LEU A 356 -3.78 -4.06 2.23
N GLY A 357 -4.42 -4.95 1.47
CA GLY A 357 -3.89 -5.37 0.18
C GLY A 357 -3.79 -4.20 -0.80
N ARG A 358 -2.75 -4.17 -1.62
CA ARG A 358 -2.63 -3.20 -2.71
C ARG A 358 -3.80 -3.37 -3.68
N ASP A 359 -4.38 -2.26 -4.08
CA ASP A 359 -5.57 -2.21 -4.94
C ASP A 359 -5.27 -1.86 -6.42
N ASP A 360 -4.01 -1.73 -6.79
CA ASP A 360 -3.61 -1.57 -8.18
C ASP A 360 -3.84 -2.88 -8.96
N PRO A 361 -4.40 -2.83 -10.16
CA PRO A 361 -4.52 -4.02 -11.01
C PRO A 361 -3.15 -4.51 -11.46
N GLY A 362 -3.07 -5.80 -11.74
CA GLY A 362 -1.87 -6.46 -12.21
C GLY A 362 -1.27 -7.44 -11.21
N SER A 363 -0.30 -8.21 -11.65
CA SER A 363 0.39 -9.21 -10.85
C SER A 363 1.56 -8.61 -10.09
N ILE A 364 1.79 -9.11 -8.88
CA ILE A 364 2.93 -8.77 -8.02
C ILE A 364 3.75 -10.05 -7.83
N PHE A 365 4.80 -10.21 -8.61
CA PHE A 365 5.78 -11.26 -8.39
C PHE A 365 6.92 -10.78 -7.50
N PRO A 366 7.64 -11.70 -6.81
CA PRO A 366 8.87 -11.35 -6.14
C PRO A 366 9.86 -10.76 -7.13
N GLU A 367 10.40 -9.58 -6.81
CA GLU A 367 11.38 -8.95 -7.68
C GLU A 367 12.71 -9.70 -7.62
N LYS A 368 13.24 -10.06 -8.79
CA LYS A 368 14.57 -10.65 -8.91
C LYS A 368 15.60 -9.54 -8.92
N ILE A 369 16.41 -9.48 -7.89
CA ILE A 369 17.50 -8.53 -7.75
C ILE A 369 18.79 -9.23 -8.17
N GLU A 370 19.37 -8.80 -9.29
CA GLU A 370 20.66 -9.27 -9.76
C GLU A 370 21.70 -8.18 -9.60
N PHE A 371 22.87 -8.52 -9.04
CA PHE A 371 24.01 -7.63 -8.99
C PHE A 371 24.93 -7.91 -10.17
N VAL A 372 24.96 -7.00 -11.13
CA VAL A 372 25.77 -7.12 -12.36
C VAL A 372 26.97 -6.19 -12.23
N ARG A 373 28.16 -6.72 -12.50
CA ARG A 373 29.36 -5.88 -12.63
C ARG A 373 29.36 -5.15 -13.95
N ASN A 374 29.43 -3.83 -13.89
CA ASN A 374 29.60 -3.00 -15.08
C ASN A 374 30.97 -3.27 -15.71
N VAL A 375 30.95 -3.62 -16.99
CA VAL A 375 32.17 -4.01 -17.75
C VAL A 375 33.16 -2.85 -17.88
N ASN A 376 32.69 -1.59 -17.81
CA ASN A 376 33.53 -0.41 -18.04
C ASN A 376 34.23 0.10 -16.79
N ASP A 377 33.71 -0.19 -15.59
CA ASP A 377 34.26 0.37 -14.34
C ASP A 377 34.33 -0.63 -13.17
N GLY A 378 33.84 -1.84 -13.37
CA GLY A 378 33.86 -2.89 -12.34
C GLY A 378 32.93 -2.66 -11.16
N ALA A 379 32.08 -1.62 -11.18
CA ALA A 379 31.10 -1.36 -10.13
C ALA A 379 29.95 -2.38 -10.18
N GLU A 380 29.52 -2.86 -9.02
CA GLU A 380 28.30 -3.67 -8.95
C GLU A 380 27.08 -2.75 -9.08
N VAL A 381 26.19 -3.10 -10.00
CA VAL A 381 24.94 -2.40 -10.25
C VAL A 381 23.81 -3.38 -9.96
N ALA A 382 22.88 -3.02 -9.07
CA ALA A 382 21.68 -3.78 -8.88
C ALA A 382 20.74 -3.56 -10.08
N GLN A 383 20.36 -4.64 -10.73
CA GLN A 383 19.30 -4.67 -11.71
C GLN A 383 18.09 -5.39 -11.08
N VAL A 384 16.97 -4.70 -11.04
CA VAL A 384 15.71 -5.28 -10.60
C VAL A 384 14.96 -5.72 -11.85
N GLY A 385 14.69 -7.03 -11.95
CA GLY A 385 13.89 -7.59 -13.04
C GLY A 385 12.44 -7.13 -12.93
N GLU A 386 11.80 -6.84 -14.07
CA GLU A 386 10.38 -6.50 -14.11
C GLU A 386 9.55 -7.78 -14.21
N ASP A 387 9.26 -8.40 -13.08
CA ASP A 387 8.37 -9.57 -13.03
C ASP A 387 6.91 -9.18 -12.67
N SER A 388 6.64 -7.90 -12.44
CA SER A 388 5.31 -7.39 -12.06
C SER A 388 4.65 -6.63 -13.22
N THR A 389 3.37 -6.87 -13.44
CA THR A 389 2.52 -6.07 -14.34
C THR A 389 1.70 -5.02 -13.58
N GLN A 390 1.81 -4.98 -12.24
CA GLN A 390 1.19 -3.95 -11.43
C GLN A 390 1.92 -2.62 -11.60
N TRP A 391 1.14 -1.54 -11.62
CA TRP A 391 1.74 -0.20 -11.60
C TRP A 391 2.47 0.06 -10.28
N TYR A 392 3.61 0.70 -10.36
CA TYR A 392 4.33 1.29 -9.24
C TYR A 392 5.08 2.55 -9.70
N SER A 393 5.44 3.40 -8.74
CA SER A 393 6.14 4.66 -9.04
C SER A 393 7.46 4.43 -9.77
N GLY A 394 7.60 5.04 -10.92
CA GLY A 394 8.76 4.91 -11.81
C GLY A 394 8.69 3.76 -12.80
N SER A 395 7.67 2.89 -12.75
CA SER A 395 7.50 1.80 -13.74
C SER A 395 7.07 2.35 -15.11
N SER A 396 7.32 1.57 -16.15
CA SER A 396 6.82 1.85 -17.49
C SER A 396 5.34 1.45 -17.69
N THR A 397 4.75 0.74 -16.72
CA THR A 397 3.34 0.32 -16.75
C THR A 397 2.43 1.54 -16.53
N SER A 398 1.40 1.67 -17.36
CA SER A 398 0.38 2.72 -17.16
C SER A 398 -0.54 2.36 -15.98
N PRO A 399 -0.90 3.33 -15.13
CA PRO A 399 -1.85 3.08 -14.06
C PRO A 399 -3.27 2.89 -14.59
N ALA A 400 -4.10 2.18 -13.83
CA ALA A 400 -5.53 2.11 -14.11
C ALA A 400 -6.17 3.51 -14.04
N ASN A 401 -7.18 3.75 -14.85
CA ASN A 401 -7.94 5.00 -14.77
C ASN A 401 -8.98 4.90 -13.64
N LEU A 402 -8.66 5.48 -12.49
CA LEU A 402 -9.54 5.49 -11.32
C LEU A 402 -10.69 6.50 -11.42
N LEU A 403 -10.62 7.45 -12.37
CA LEU A 403 -11.61 8.50 -12.57
C LEU A 403 -12.82 8.04 -13.40
N LEU A 404 -12.82 6.80 -13.89
CA LEU A 404 -13.97 6.19 -14.56
C LEU A 404 -15.06 5.75 -13.58
N ASN A 405 -14.77 5.63 -12.31
CA ASN A 405 -15.77 5.30 -11.29
C ASN A 405 -16.77 6.45 -11.15
N LYS A 406 -18.04 6.10 -10.92
CA LYS A 406 -19.04 7.13 -10.60
C LYS A 406 -18.75 7.70 -9.22
N PRO A 407 -18.87 9.02 -9.02
CA PRO A 407 -18.79 9.61 -7.69
C PRO A 407 -19.84 8.99 -6.78
N LYS A 408 -19.42 8.55 -5.63
CA LYS A 408 -20.31 8.11 -4.55
C LYS A 408 -19.61 8.41 -3.24
N THR A 409 -20.29 9.07 -2.35
CA THR A 409 -19.68 9.53 -1.12
C THR A 409 -20.38 8.95 0.09
N SER A 410 -19.61 8.71 1.14
CA SER A 410 -20.16 8.48 2.48
C SER A 410 -20.53 9.81 3.12
N LYS A 411 -21.44 9.74 4.12
CA LYS A 411 -21.82 10.91 4.91
C LYS A 411 -20.60 11.58 5.56
N GLU A 412 -19.68 10.78 6.06
CA GLU A 412 -18.47 11.26 6.74
C GLU A 412 -17.55 12.06 5.80
N ILE A 413 -17.30 11.55 4.58
CA ILE A 413 -16.52 12.30 3.57
C ILE A 413 -17.24 13.60 3.20
N SER A 414 -18.55 13.56 2.96
CA SER A 414 -19.33 14.77 2.65
C SER A 414 -19.24 15.83 3.77
N GLU A 415 -19.31 15.41 5.03
CA GLU A 415 -19.18 16.31 6.19
C GLU A 415 -17.79 16.97 6.22
N ILE A 416 -16.72 16.19 5.98
CA ILE A 416 -15.35 16.69 5.92
C ILE A 416 -15.20 17.74 4.80
N LEU A 417 -15.68 17.44 3.58
CA LEU A 417 -15.58 18.36 2.45
C LEU A 417 -16.41 19.65 2.68
N ASN A 418 -17.55 19.55 3.36
CA ASN A 418 -18.37 20.71 3.74
C ASN A 418 -17.66 21.61 4.79
N GLU A 419 -16.84 21.04 5.67
CA GLU A 419 -16.03 21.83 6.59
C GLU A 419 -15.03 22.71 5.84
N VAL A 420 -14.32 22.11 4.85
CA VAL A 420 -13.41 22.87 3.98
C VAL A 420 -14.13 23.97 3.24
N SER A 421 -15.31 23.69 2.67
CA SER A 421 -16.15 24.69 1.99
C SER A 421 -16.58 25.85 2.91
N SER A 422 -16.62 25.59 4.22
CA SER A 422 -16.92 26.59 5.26
C SER A 422 -15.67 27.35 5.74
N GLY A 423 -14.51 27.13 5.13
CA GLY A 423 -13.24 27.75 5.49
C GLY A 423 -12.60 27.20 6.79
N ARG A 424 -12.97 25.99 7.21
CA ARG A 424 -12.38 25.35 8.39
C ARG A 424 -11.22 24.46 8.02
N ASP A 425 -10.16 24.50 8.81
CA ASP A 425 -9.03 23.61 8.68
C ASP A 425 -9.39 22.18 9.13
N LEU A 426 -8.91 21.21 8.37
CA LEU A 426 -9.07 19.81 8.72
C LEU A 426 -8.11 19.39 9.84
N SER A 427 -8.63 18.58 10.76
CA SER A 427 -7.87 17.87 11.79
C SER A 427 -7.14 16.66 11.23
N GLU A 428 -6.15 16.14 11.99
CA GLU A 428 -5.41 14.92 11.65
C GLU A 428 -6.35 13.74 11.31
N LYS A 429 -7.36 13.50 12.15
CA LYS A 429 -8.33 12.42 11.94
C LYS A 429 -9.11 12.56 10.64
N GLN A 430 -9.52 13.76 10.29
CA GLN A 430 -10.25 14.03 9.06
C GLN A 430 -9.36 13.83 7.83
N ILE A 431 -8.12 14.28 7.88
CA ILE A 431 -7.14 14.07 6.81
C ILE A 431 -6.87 12.56 6.63
N VAL A 432 -6.64 11.82 7.71
CA VAL A 432 -6.48 10.36 7.67
C VAL A 432 -7.71 9.69 7.06
N LYS A 433 -8.92 10.15 7.41
CA LYS A 433 -10.15 9.63 6.82
C LYS A 433 -10.23 9.83 5.31
N LEU A 434 -9.79 10.97 4.79
CA LEU A 434 -9.72 11.19 3.33
C LEU A 434 -8.80 10.18 2.64
N PHE A 435 -7.70 9.79 3.27
CA PHE A 435 -6.78 8.78 2.72
C PHE A 435 -7.35 7.36 2.74
N SER A 436 -8.32 7.08 3.60
CA SER A 436 -8.98 5.77 3.66
C SER A 436 -10.02 5.54 2.56
N ALA A 437 -10.29 6.54 1.73
CA ALA A 437 -11.30 6.49 0.68
C ALA A 437 -11.04 5.38 -0.35
N ARG A 438 -12.13 4.74 -0.78
CA ARG A 438 -12.15 3.67 -1.78
C ARG A 438 -13.28 3.91 -2.81
N GLY A 439 -13.15 3.28 -3.97
CA GLY A 439 -14.21 3.28 -4.98
C GLY A 439 -14.68 4.69 -5.34
N GLY A 440 -16.00 4.91 -5.24
CA GLY A 440 -16.61 6.20 -5.56
C GLY A 440 -16.20 7.36 -4.66
N GLU A 441 -15.76 7.11 -3.41
CA GLU A 441 -15.27 8.16 -2.51
C GLU A 441 -13.97 8.81 -3.04
N VAL A 442 -13.08 8.03 -3.67
CA VAL A 442 -11.87 8.58 -4.31
C VAL A 442 -12.24 9.60 -5.37
N HIS A 443 -13.21 9.26 -6.23
CA HIS A 443 -13.67 10.17 -7.28
C HIS A 443 -14.30 11.44 -6.71
N GLU A 444 -15.06 11.33 -5.62
CA GLU A 444 -15.66 12.49 -4.93
C GLU A 444 -14.59 13.44 -4.41
N ILE A 445 -13.58 12.92 -3.69
CA ILE A 445 -12.48 13.72 -3.14
C ILE A 445 -11.67 14.37 -4.27
N VAL A 446 -11.37 13.62 -5.32
CA VAL A 446 -10.61 14.09 -6.48
C VAL A 446 -11.38 15.19 -7.23
N SER A 447 -12.68 15.00 -7.46
CA SER A 447 -13.53 16.00 -8.13
C SER A 447 -13.65 17.28 -7.31
N TYR A 448 -13.77 17.15 -6.00
CA TYR A 448 -13.79 18.31 -5.10
C TYR A 448 -12.44 19.05 -5.12
N ALA A 449 -11.32 18.34 -5.07
CA ALA A 449 -9.99 18.94 -5.19
C ALA A 449 -9.79 19.67 -6.54
N ASP A 450 -10.28 19.09 -7.64
CA ASP A 450 -10.20 19.75 -8.94
C ASP A 450 -11.08 20.99 -9.03
N SER A 451 -12.25 21.00 -8.38
CA SER A 451 -13.06 22.21 -8.29
C SER A 451 -12.36 23.35 -7.50
N LEU A 452 -11.65 23.01 -6.43
CA LEU A 452 -10.81 23.99 -5.70
C LEU A 452 -9.67 24.51 -6.58
N ARG A 453 -8.99 23.64 -7.32
CA ARG A 453 -7.97 24.04 -8.29
C ARG A 453 -8.54 25.01 -9.35
N GLU A 454 -9.73 24.71 -9.87
CA GLU A 454 -10.39 25.59 -10.87
C GLU A 454 -10.66 26.98 -10.30
N ILE A 455 -11.11 27.06 -9.05
CA ILE A 455 -11.34 28.35 -8.37
C ILE A 455 -10.04 29.14 -8.22
N VAL A 456 -8.92 28.47 -7.86
CA VAL A 456 -7.64 29.15 -7.56
C VAL A 456 -6.81 29.42 -8.81
N ASN A 457 -6.68 28.45 -9.70
CA ASN A 457 -5.73 28.47 -10.82
C ASN A 457 -6.42 28.60 -12.19
N GLY A 458 -7.76 28.55 -12.25
CA GLY A 458 -8.49 28.53 -13.52
C GLY A 458 -8.09 27.33 -14.37
N ASN A 459 -7.97 27.54 -15.67
CA ASN A 459 -7.65 26.49 -16.66
C ASN A 459 -6.13 26.31 -16.90
N ALA A 460 -5.29 27.09 -16.21
CA ALA A 460 -3.85 27.07 -16.42
C ALA A 460 -3.22 25.80 -15.81
N VAL A 461 -2.36 25.15 -16.56
CA VAL A 461 -1.37 24.19 -16.09
C VAL A 461 0.01 24.80 -16.27
N THR A 462 0.77 24.87 -15.19
CA THR A 462 2.05 25.56 -15.20
C THR A 462 3.22 24.60 -15.31
N PHE A 463 4.33 25.10 -15.90
CA PHE A 463 5.64 24.42 -15.90
C PHE A 463 6.77 25.44 -15.84
N VAL A 464 7.93 25.01 -15.38
CA VAL A 464 9.16 25.82 -15.42
C VAL A 464 10.19 25.19 -16.36
N SER A 465 10.89 26.02 -17.13
CA SER A 465 12.05 25.58 -17.91
C SER A 465 13.28 25.57 -17.01
N ASN A 466 13.69 24.37 -16.56
CA ASN A 466 14.80 24.25 -15.62
C ASN A 466 15.81 23.17 -16.00
N CYS A 467 16.96 23.23 -15.37
CA CYS A 467 18.01 22.22 -15.42
C CYS A 467 18.44 21.84 -14.01
N ASN A 468 18.57 20.54 -13.74
CA ASN A 468 19.11 20.02 -12.50
C ASN A 468 20.63 19.87 -12.61
N ILE A 469 21.34 20.50 -11.70
CA ILE A 469 22.80 20.36 -11.57
C ILE A 469 23.10 19.65 -10.25
N ASN A 470 23.34 18.34 -10.35
CA ASN A 470 23.79 17.56 -9.22
C ASN A 470 25.32 17.65 -9.17
N TYR A 471 25.86 18.59 -8.41
CA TYR A 471 27.27 18.92 -8.40
C TYR A 471 28.15 17.82 -7.78
N THR A 472 27.61 16.95 -6.91
CA THR A 472 28.28 15.75 -6.39
C THR A 472 27.27 14.69 -5.94
N ASN A 473 27.64 13.41 -6.05
CA ASN A 473 26.92 12.30 -5.44
C ASN A 473 27.62 11.77 -4.18
N VAL A 474 28.77 12.33 -3.78
CA VAL A 474 29.45 11.97 -2.54
C VAL A 474 28.71 12.59 -1.36
N CYS A 475 28.31 11.75 -0.38
CA CYS A 475 27.50 12.17 0.75
C CYS A 475 27.92 11.46 2.03
N THR A 476 28.05 12.21 3.11
CA THR A 476 28.37 11.69 4.45
C THR A 476 27.15 11.11 5.18
N PHE A 477 25.95 11.50 4.77
CA PHE A 477 24.69 11.05 5.37
C PHE A 477 24.27 9.66 4.86
N LYS A 478 23.58 8.91 5.73
CA LYS A 478 23.22 7.50 5.52
C LYS A 478 21.72 7.32 5.30
N CYS A 479 21.14 8.13 4.41
CA CYS A 479 19.74 7.99 4.06
C CYS A 479 19.48 6.61 3.43
N LYS A 480 18.69 5.79 4.12
CA LYS A 480 18.47 4.40 3.70
C LYS A 480 17.68 4.25 2.40
N PHE A 481 16.97 5.30 1.98
CA PHE A 481 16.22 5.32 0.71
C PHE A 481 17.04 5.82 -0.48
N CYS A 482 18.17 6.48 -0.26
CA CYS A 482 18.89 7.21 -1.32
C CYS A 482 19.74 6.27 -2.18
N GLY A 483 19.32 6.03 -3.41
CA GLY A 483 20.12 5.31 -4.43
C GLY A 483 21.18 6.18 -5.12
N PHE A 484 21.11 7.49 -4.95
CA PHE A 484 22.02 8.44 -5.59
C PHE A 484 23.34 8.61 -4.85
N SER A 485 23.31 8.65 -3.51
CA SER A 485 24.48 8.94 -2.69
C SER A 485 25.56 7.86 -2.79
N LYS A 486 26.82 8.30 -2.80
CA LYS A 486 28.04 7.48 -2.74
C LYS A 486 28.81 7.80 -1.47
N GLY A 487 29.15 6.79 -0.73
CA GLY A 487 29.90 6.91 0.52
C GLY A 487 30.42 5.54 0.97
N PRO A 488 31.18 5.47 2.08
CA PRO A 488 31.79 4.22 2.54
C PRO A 488 30.83 3.07 2.81
N LEU A 489 29.55 3.42 3.02
CA LEU A 489 28.46 2.46 3.29
C LEU A 489 27.44 2.39 2.15
N SER A 490 27.66 3.07 1.03
CA SER A 490 26.78 2.97 -0.13
C SER A 490 26.93 1.58 -0.76
N LEU A 491 25.84 1.07 -1.32
CA LEU A 491 25.86 -0.20 -2.07
C LEU A 491 26.53 -0.05 -3.45
N ASN A 492 27.11 1.12 -3.76
CA ASN A 492 27.73 1.46 -5.06
C ASN A 492 26.85 1.11 -6.27
N LEU A 493 25.54 1.21 -6.10
CA LEU A 493 24.55 0.63 -7.00
C LEU A 493 24.54 1.25 -8.40
N ARG A 494 25.03 2.46 -8.60
CA ARG A 494 25.02 3.11 -9.92
C ARG A 494 26.06 4.22 -10.02
N GLY A 495 27.00 4.06 -10.93
CA GLY A 495 28.02 5.06 -11.28
C GLY A 495 29.10 5.27 -10.23
N LYS A 496 30.16 5.96 -10.63
CA LYS A 496 31.30 6.31 -9.78
C LYS A 496 30.98 7.52 -8.90
N PRO A 497 31.66 7.69 -7.74
CA PRO A 497 31.71 8.98 -7.06
C PRO A 497 32.21 10.05 -8.01
N TYR A 498 31.59 11.22 -7.97
CA TYR A 498 32.03 12.39 -8.73
C TYR A 498 31.85 13.68 -7.93
N LEU A 499 32.65 14.66 -8.29
CA LEU A 499 32.55 16.04 -7.84
C LEU A 499 32.83 16.93 -9.06
N HIS A 500 31.90 17.75 -9.44
CA HIS A 500 32.09 18.75 -10.48
C HIS A 500 32.87 19.94 -9.93
N SER A 501 33.81 20.44 -10.73
CA SER A 501 34.48 21.69 -10.39
C SER A 501 33.50 22.87 -10.53
N LEU A 502 33.83 24.00 -9.94
CA LEU A 502 33.03 25.20 -10.03
C LEU A 502 32.84 25.63 -11.50
N GLU A 503 33.92 25.54 -12.29
CA GLU A 503 33.89 25.85 -13.74
C GLU A 503 32.93 24.93 -14.49
N GLU A 504 32.87 23.62 -14.15
CA GLU A 504 31.95 22.69 -14.75
C GLU A 504 30.48 23.01 -14.37
N VAL A 505 30.22 23.42 -13.14
CA VAL A 505 28.91 23.84 -12.69
C VAL A 505 28.43 25.08 -13.43
N ILE A 506 29.28 26.10 -13.57
CA ILE A 506 29.00 27.33 -14.31
C ILE A 506 28.76 27.02 -15.80
N ALA A 507 29.61 26.19 -16.41
CA ALA A 507 29.43 25.79 -17.81
C ALA A 507 28.11 25.10 -18.05
N ARG A 508 27.67 24.21 -17.17
CA ARG A 508 26.36 23.55 -17.22
C ARG A 508 25.18 24.54 -17.05
N ALA A 509 25.33 25.49 -16.15
CA ALA A 509 24.33 26.56 -15.95
C ALA A 509 24.22 27.44 -17.19
N ALA A 510 25.34 27.82 -17.79
CA ALA A 510 25.39 28.61 -19.02
C ALA A 510 24.80 27.87 -20.22
N GLU A 511 25.12 26.58 -20.37
CA GLU A 511 24.51 25.72 -21.40
C GLU A 511 22.99 25.62 -21.23
N ALA A 512 22.52 25.39 -20.01
CA ALA A 512 21.11 25.33 -19.69
C ALA A 512 20.41 26.65 -20.01
N HIS A 513 20.99 27.78 -19.62
CA HIS A 513 20.45 29.11 -19.89
C HIS A 513 20.40 29.42 -21.41
N ALA A 514 21.46 29.08 -22.13
CA ALA A 514 21.50 29.21 -23.59
C ALA A 514 20.41 28.36 -24.30
N ASN A 515 20.03 27.25 -23.71
CA ASN A 515 18.95 26.37 -24.13
C ASN A 515 17.56 26.79 -23.62
N GLY A 516 17.44 27.94 -22.96
CA GLY A 516 16.17 28.55 -22.53
C GLY A 516 15.74 28.16 -21.11
N ALA A 517 16.62 27.60 -20.30
CA ALA A 517 16.33 27.42 -18.88
C ALA A 517 16.26 28.77 -18.16
N THR A 518 15.24 28.94 -17.34
CA THR A 518 15.03 30.13 -16.51
C THR A 518 15.43 29.89 -15.06
N GLU A 519 15.72 28.63 -14.74
CA GLU A 519 16.07 28.15 -13.41
C GLU A 519 17.17 27.08 -13.51
N VAL A 520 18.10 27.10 -12.57
CA VAL A 520 18.92 25.93 -12.22
C VAL A 520 18.57 25.45 -10.83
N CYS A 521 18.35 24.13 -10.70
CA CYS A 521 18.13 23.48 -9.43
C CYS A 521 19.44 22.84 -8.97
N LEU A 522 20.04 23.38 -7.90
CA LEU A 522 21.29 22.90 -7.33
C LEU A 522 21.01 21.97 -6.16
N GLN A 523 21.36 20.71 -6.30
CA GLN A 523 21.23 19.68 -5.26
C GLN A 523 22.37 18.69 -5.36
N GLY A 524 22.95 18.30 -4.23
CA GLY A 524 24.04 17.33 -4.21
C GLY A 524 24.13 16.53 -2.92
N GLY A 525 25.11 15.66 -2.84
CA GLY A 525 25.51 15.03 -1.60
C GLY A 525 26.19 16.02 -0.66
N ILE A 526 26.12 15.78 0.64
CA ILE A 526 26.90 16.55 1.62
C ILE A 526 28.33 16.01 1.63
N HIS A 527 29.21 16.64 0.86
CA HIS A 527 30.59 16.21 0.74
C HIS A 527 31.34 16.44 2.06
N PRO A 528 32.23 15.54 2.48
CA PRO A 528 32.96 15.70 3.73
C PRO A 528 33.85 16.95 3.76
N ASP A 529 34.41 17.35 2.62
CA ASP A 529 35.35 18.46 2.51
C ASP A 529 34.69 19.82 2.24
N PHE A 530 33.35 19.88 2.07
CA PHE A 530 32.66 21.14 1.89
C PHE A 530 32.49 21.84 3.23
N ASP A 531 32.79 23.12 3.27
CA ASP A 531 32.29 24.04 4.26
C ASP A 531 31.07 24.80 3.73
N GLY A 532 30.50 25.73 4.51
CA GLY A 532 29.37 26.51 4.06
C GLY A 532 29.69 27.50 2.94
N ASP A 533 30.93 27.95 2.84
CA ASP A 533 31.37 28.92 1.81
C ASP A 533 31.31 28.30 0.41
N TYR A 534 31.51 27.00 0.27
CA TYR A 534 31.39 26.30 -1.02
C TYR A 534 30.03 26.57 -1.70
N TYR A 535 28.95 26.55 -0.95
CA TYR A 535 27.60 26.81 -1.50
C TYR A 535 27.42 28.27 -1.87
N ILE A 536 27.97 29.17 -1.09
CA ILE A 536 27.93 30.63 -1.34
C ILE A 536 28.72 30.98 -2.58
N ASP A 537 29.93 30.46 -2.70
CA ASP A 537 30.83 30.69 -3.85
C ASP A 537 30.21 30.17 -5.15
N MET A 538 29.50 29.03 -5.09
CA MET A 538 28.75 28.47 -6.23
C MET A 538 27.61 29.41 -6.66
N CYS A 539 26.84 29.94 -5.73
CA CYS A 539 25.83 30.93 -6.04
C CYS A 539 26.37 32.19 -6.65
N GLN A 540 27.43 32.73 -6.05
CA GLN A 540 28.10 33.96 -6.51
C GLN A 540 28.63 33.79 -7.93
N ALA A 541 29.32 32.68 -8.19
CA ALA A 541 29.91 32.44 -9.51
C ALA A 541 28.87 32.28 -10.62
N ILE A 542 27.73 31.57 -10.34
CA ILE A 542 26.65 31.47 -11.28
C ILE A 542 25.98 32.85 -11.50
N HIS A 543 25.71 33.60 -10.42
CA HIS A 543 25.05 34.89 -10.47
C HIS A 543 25.87 35.95 -11.22
N ASP A 544 27.21 35.98 -11.04
CA ASP A 544 28.07 36.90 -11.73
C ASP A 544 28.10 36.69 -13.26
N GLU A 545 28.03 35.41 -13.71
CA GLU A 545 28.00 35.04 -15.12
C GLU A 545 26.60 35.16 -15.72
N LEU A 546 25.54 34.81 -14.94
CA LEU A 546 24.16 34.64 -15.38
C LEU A 546 23.19 35.33 -14.42
N PRO A 547 23.18 36.66 -14.33
CA PRO A 547 22.42 37.41 -13.31
C PRO A 547 20.90 37.24 -13.41
N ASP A 548 20.40 36.90 -14.59
CA ASP A 548 18.97 36.69 -14.84
C ASP A 548 18.50 35.24 -14.58
N LEU A 549 19.42 34.29 -14.33
CA LEU A 549 19.10 32.89 -14.08
C LEU A 549 18.70 32.71 -12.62
N HIS A 550 17.53 32.12 -12.39
CA HIS A 550 17.08 31.85 -11.02
C HIS A 550 17.85 30.67 -10.42
N ILE A 551 18.51 30.90 -9.30
CA ILE A 551 19.17 29.85 -8.52
C ILE A 551 18.18 29.30 -7.49
N HIS A 552 17.70 28.09 -7.71
CA HIS A 552 16.89 27.29 -6.79
C HIS A 552 17.78 26.20 -6.16
N GLY A 553 18.20 26.36 -4.96
CA GLY A 553 19.14 25.50 -4.26
C GLY A 553 19.16 25.98 -2.81
N PHE A 554 19.73 25.35 -2.07
CA PHE A 554 20.14 24.14 -1.51
C PHE A 554 19.06 23.63 -0.53
N THR A 555 19.06 22.34 -0.19
CA THR A 555 18.06 21.80 0.76
C THR A 555 18.23 22.39 2.17
N ALA A 556 17.19 22.29 3.00
CA ALA A 556 17.29 22.66 4.41
C ALA A 556 18.49 21.99 5.12
N LEU A 557 18.82 20.74 4.72
CA LEU A 557 19.99 20.03 5.24
C LEU A 557 21.31 20.68 4.82
N GLU A 558 21.46 21.04 3.53
CA GLU A 558 22.68 21.67 3.00
C GLU A 558 22.95 23.01 3.66
N VAL A 559 21.92 23.86 3.80
CA VAL A 559 22.09 25.18 4.42
C VAL A 559 22.33 25.10 5.94
N THR A 560 21.69 24.15 6.61
CA THR A 560 21.90 23.94 8.05
C THR A 560 23.31 23.41 8.34
N GLU A 561 23.77 22.43 7.55
CA GLU A 561 25.14 21.90 7.67
C GLU A 561 26.18 22.92 7.26
N GLY A 562 25.93 23.73 6.22
CA GLY A 562 26.82 24.81 5.81
C GLY A 562 27.02 25.84 6.91
N ALA A 563 25.95 26.36 7.48
CA ALA A 563 25.98 27.29 8.60
C ALA A 563 26.72 26.69 9.81
N LYS A 564 26.42 25.44 10.17
CA LYS A 564 27.03 24.72 11.28
C LYS A 564 28.54 24.54 11.12
N ARG A 565 29.01 24.16 9.92
CA ARG A 565 30.45 23.98 9.63
C ARG A 565 31.22 25.25 9.70
N LEU A 566 30.62 26.40 9.40
CA LEU A 566 31.23 27.73 9.55
C LEU A 566 31.11 28.29 10.96
N GLY A 567 30.25 27.69 11.82
CA GLY A 567 29.94 28.24 13.14
C GLY A 567 29.12 29.52 13.08
N GLU A 568 28.36 29.72 12.00
CA GLU A 568 27.47 30.86 11.80
C GLU A 568 26.04 30.52 12.23
N ASP A 569 25.26 31.54 12.64
CA ASP A 569 23.85 31.39 12.77
C ASP A 569 23.18 31.28 11.38
N LEU A 570 22.09 30.51 11.31
CA LEU A 570 21.46 30.18 10.04
C LEU A 570 20.89 31.41 9.31
N SER A 571 20.42 32.43 10.03
CA SER A 571 19.88 33.65 9.41
C SER A 571 20.97 34.46 8.72
N SER A 572 22.12 34.64 9.37
CA SER A 572 23.27 35.32 8.79
C SER A 572 23.82 34.56 7.57
N TYR A 573 23.91 33.23 7.69
CA TYR A 573 24.37 32.38 6.60
C TYR A 573 23.45 32.46 5.37
N LEU A 574 22.13 32.33 5.55
CA LEU A 574 21.16 32.41 4.47
C LEU A 574 21.13 33.81 3.83
N LYS A 575 21.38 34.87 4.61
CA LYS A 575 21.47 36.23 4.08
C LYS A 575 22.68 36.37 3.17
N ARG A 576 23.84 35.83 3.54
CA ARG A 576 25.03 35.79 2.67
C ARG A 576 24.76 35.02 1.39
N ALA A 577 24.08 33.86 1.50
CA ALA A 577 23.71 33.07 0.32
C ALA A 577 22.72 33.83 -0.59
N TYR A 578 21.78 34.58 -0.01
CA TYR A 578 20.87 35.44 -0.76
C TYR A 578 21.62 36.55 -1.49
N ASP A 579 22.52 37.23 -0.80
CA ASP A 579 23.35 38.29 -1.39
C ASP A 579 24.27 37.74 -2.52
N ALA A 580 24.73 36.50 -2.40
CA ALA A 580 25.48 35.78 -3.43
C ALA A 580 24.64 35.26 -4.61
N GLY A 581 23.32 35.44 -4.61
CA GLY A 581 22.47 35.04 -5.75
C GLY A 581 21.49 33.93 -5.51
N LEU A 582 21.47 33.29 -4.34
CA LEU A 582 20.42 32.31 -4.00
C LEU A 582 19.04 32.98 -3.98
N ARG A 583 18.01 32.38 -4.59
CA ARG A 583 16.69 33.01 -4.71
C ARG A 583 15.55 32.19 -4.11
N SER A 584 15.70 30.88 -4.00
CA SER A 584 14.71 30.02 -3.34
C SER A 584 15.34 28.69 -2.91
N LEU A 585 14.74 28.05 -1.90
CA LEU A 585 15.14 26.75 -1.37
C LEU A 585 14.16 25.66 -1.80
N PRO A 586 14.63 24.49 -2.25
CA PRO A 586 13.80 23.31 -2.41
C PRO A 586 13.37 22.73 -1.06
N GLY A 587 12.16 22.21 -0.97
CA GLY A 587 11.63 21.53 0.22
C GLY A 587 12.24 20.16 0.46
N THR A 588 13.13 19.67 -0.42
CA THR A 588 13.79 18.37 -0.25
C THR A 588 14.55 18.29 1.08
N ALA A 589 14.88 17.08 1.50
CA ALA A 589 15.26 16.70 2.85
C ALA A 589 14.10 16.67 3.88
N ALA A 590 12.86 17.07 3.51
CA ALA A 590 11.68 16.85 4.33
C ALA A 590 11.36 15.35 4.47
N GLU A 591 11.44 14.61 3.41
CA GLU A 591 10.92 13.24 3.28
C GLU A 591 9.49 13.17 3.86
N ILE A 592 9.36 12.65 5.08
CA ILE A 592 8.17 12.82 5.93
C ILE A 592 8.58 13.63 7.17
N LEU A 593 7.88 14.72 7.47
CA LEU A 593 8.11 15.54 8.65
C LEU A 593 7.45 14.92 9.89
N ASP A 594 7.95 13.75 10.24
CA ASP A 594 7.61 12.99 11.45
C ASP A 594 8.86 12.22 11.89
N ASP A 595 9.34 12.48 13.11
CA ASP A 595 10.64 11.97 13.56
C ASP A 595 10.63 10.45 13.81
N GLU A 596 9.46 9.83 13.99
CA GLU A 596 9.32 8.39 14.00
C GLU A 596 9.77 7.79 12.65
N ILE A 597 9.24 8.32 11.56
CA ILE A 597 9.58 7.89 10.20
C ILE A 597 11.00 8.31 9.81
N ARG A 598 11.42 9.50 10.20
CA ARG A 598 12.78 9.98 9.92
C ARG A 598 13.84 9.11 10.58
N SER A 599 13.60 8.62 11.78
CA SER A 599 14.50 7.69 12.48
C SER A 599 14.71 6.37 11.71
N VAL A 600 13.72 5.95 10.94
CA VAL A 600 13.82 4.78 10.06
C VAL A 600 14.52 5.10 8.75
N LEU A 601 14.12 6.19 8.07
CA LEU A 601 14.58 6.52 6.71
C LEU A 601 15.94 7.22 6.67
N CYS A 602 16.18 8.15 7.58
CA CYS A 602 17.34 9.06 7.57
C CYS A 602 17.74 9.52 8.98
N PRO A 603 18.18 8.58 9.85
CA PRO A 603 18.37 8.82 11.29
C PRO A 603 19.44 9.86 11.63
N ASP A 604 20.31 10.19 10.69
CA ASP A 604 21.40 11.15 10.85
C ASP A 604 21.15 12.50 10.16
N LYS A 605 19.95 12.70 9.55
CA LYS A 605 19.54 14.00 9.00
C LYS A 605 18.98 14.92 10.08
N ILE A 606 18.80 16.18 9.71
CA ILE A 606 18.08 17.16 10.54
C ILE A 606 16.71 16.64 10.94
N SER A 607 16.28 17.00 12.13
CA SER A 607 14.95 16.69 12.68
C SER A 607 13.83 17.42 11.93
N THR A 608 12.60 17.05 12.22
CA THR A 608 11.41 17.76 11.74
C THR A 608 11.45 19.25 12.12
N GLU A 609 11.77 19.56 13.36
CA GLU A 609 11.83 20.96 13.84
C GLU A 609 12.96 21.76 13.19
N GLU A 610 14.14 21.16 13.01
CA GLU A 610 15.25 21.82 12.31
C GLU A 610 14.92 22.12 10.85
N TRP A 611 14.17 21.24 10.18
CA TRP A 611 13.68 21.48 8.82
C TRP A 611 12.69 22.66 8.79
N LEU A 612 11.72 22.69 9.70
CA LEU A 612 10.74 23.77 9.82
C LEU A 612 11.43 25.09 10.12
N GLU A 613 12.40 25.12 11.04
CA GLU A 613 13.14 26.30 11.41
C GLU A 613 14.03 26.84 10.26
N ALA A 614 14.63 25.95 9.47
CA ALA A 614 15.39 26.36 8.31
C ALA A 614 14.52 27.12 7.29
N HIS A 615 13.31 26.61 7.02
CA HIS A 615 12.37 27.28 6.12
C HIS A 615 11.78 28.54 6.75
N ARG A 616 11.46 28.54 8.03
CA ARG A 616 11.02 29.74 8.77
C ARG A 616 12.04 30.85 8.66
N THR A 617 13.30 30.53 8.91
CA THR A 617 14.41 31.48 8.83
C THR A 617 14.59 32.02 7.40
N ALA A 618 14.52 31.13 6.39
CA ALA A 618 14.59 31.55 5.00
C ALA A 618 13.45 32.50 4.62
N HIS A 619 12.22 32.19 5.02
CA HIS A 619 11.04 33.03 4.75
C HIS A 619 11.15 34.41 5.40
N ASN A 620 11.66 34.47 6.63
CA ASN A 620 11.81 35.72 7.37
C ASN A 620 12.81 36.70 6.74
N ILE A 621 13.78 36.20 6.00
CA ILE A 621 14.73 37.04 5.23
C ILE A 621 14.27 37.29 3.79
N GLY A 622 13.11 36.80 3.39
CA GLY A 622 12.51 37.02 2.06
C GLY A 622 12.81 35.95 1.03
N LEU A 623 13.54 34.88 1.35
CA LEU A 623 13.67 33.70 0.50
C LEU A 623 12.35 32.94 0.48
N ARG A 624 11.97 32.43 -0.70
CA ARG A 624 10.84 31.52 -0.86
C ARG A 624 11.30 30.09 -0.92
N SER A 625 10.39 29.17 -0.67
CA SER A 625 10.67 27.75 -0.78
C SER A 625 9.45 26.95 -1.20
N ASN A 626 9.60 25.64 -1.35
CA ASN A 626 8.48 24.75 -1.56
C ASN A 626 8.37 23.68 -0.46
N VAL A 627 7.24 22.97 -0.43
CA VAL A 627 7.03 21.80 0.43
C VAL A 627 7.20 20.57 -0.43
N THR A 628 8.02 19.61 -0.03
CA THR A 628 8.08 18.28 -0.64
C THR A 628 7.70 17.21 0.36
N MET A 629 7.03 16.15 -0.08
CA MET A 629 6.73 14.97 0.72
C MET A 629 7.10 13.72 -0.09
N MET A 630 8.06 12.93 0.40
CA MET A 630 8.36 11.60 -0.16
C MET A 630 7.53 10.56 0.57
N PHE A 631 6.60 9.93 -0.12
CA PHE A 631 5.60 9.04 0.47
C PHE A 631 5.56 7.68 -0.21
N GLY A 632 5.07 6.67 0.51
CA GLY A 632 4.85 5.31 0.02
C GLY A 632 5.96 4.33 0.37
N SER A 633 6.75 4.58 1.42
CA SER A 633 7.86 3.72 1.85
C SER A 633 7.51 2.86 3.08
N VAL A 634 7.46 3.46 4.27
CA VAL A 634 7.25 2.79 5.56
C VAL A 634 6.17 3.44 6.41
N GLU A 635 5.72 4.62 6.00
CA GLU A 635 4.77 5.46 6.72
C GLU A 635 3.31 5.04 6.50
N GLU A 636 2.46 5.43 7.44
CA GLU A 636 1.01 5.32 7.41
C GLU A 636 0.36 6.70 7.15
N PRO A 637 -0.94 6.78 6.79
CA PRO A 637 -1.65 8.03 6.50
C PRO A 637 -1.59 9.08 7.62
N THR A 638 -1.44 8.66 8.87
CA THR A 638 -1.27 9.56 10.03
C THR A 638 -0.01 10.42 9.90
N HIS A 639 1.09 9.85 9.40
CA HIS A 639 2.34 10.57 9.18
C HIS A 639 2.21 11.58 8.04
N TRP A 640 1.46 11.27 6.98
CA TRP A 640 1.13 12.21 5.91
C TRP A 640 0.29 13.38 6.43
N ALA A 641 -0.72 13.07 7.23
CA ALA A 641 -1.58 14.09 7.82
C ALA A 641 -0.78 15.08 8.69
N ARG A 642 0.14 14.58 9.52
CA ARG A 642 1.03 15.41 10.35
C ARG A 642 1.98 16.25 9.51
N HIS A 643 2.53 15.71 8.42
CA HIS A 643 3.34 16.46 7.47
C HIS A 643 2.57 17.65 6.88
N PHE A 644 1.34 17.42 6.40
CA PHE A 644 0.47 18.48 5.87
C PHE A 644 0.13 19.54 6.93
N ILE A 645 -0.19 19.14 8.13
CA ILE A 645 -0.55 20.08 9.20
C ILE A 645 0.64 20.96 9.56
N ARG A 646 1.83 20.39 9.80
CA ARG A 646 3.04 21.12 10.18
C ARG A 646 3.44 22.15 9.13
N THR A 647 3.38 21.79 7.87
CA THR A 647 3.74 22.69 6.76
C THR A 647 2.65 23.74 6.48
N ARG A 648 1.37 23.41 6.67
CA ARG A 648 0.27 24.38 6.64
C ARG A 648 0.41 25.43 7.76
N GLU A 649 0.75 25.00 8.97
CA GLU A 649 0.98 25.91 10.09
C GLU A 649 2.16 26.85 9.80
N LEU A 650 3.28 26.33 9.30
CA LEU A 650 4.41 27.15 8.90
C LEU A 650 4.04 28.13 7.78
N GLN A 651 3.24 27.70 6.79
CA GLN A 651 2.73 28.59 5.74
C GLN A 651 1.82 29.68 6.28
N ARG A 652 0.96 29.35 7.24
CA ARG A 652 0.11 30.35 7.93
C ARG A 652 0.95 31.42 8.60
N ASP A 653 2.05 31.04 9.25
CA ASP A 653 2.92 31.95 9.97
C ASP A 653 3.76 32.85 9.04
N THR A 654 4.23 32.29 7.90
CA THR A 654 5.29 32.94 7.11
C THR A 654 4.87 33.32 5.69
N GLY A 655 3.88 32.63 5.10
CA GLY A 655 3.48 32.82 3.71
C GLY A 655 4.60 32.54 2.69
N GLY A 656 5.65 31.79 3.07
CA GLY A 656 6.86 31.64 2.26
C GLY A 656 6.88 30.49 1.28
N PHE A 657 6.02 29.46 1.43
CA PHE A 657 5.94 28.36 0.48
C PHE A 657 5.17 28.76 -0.79
N THR A 658 5.71 28.39 -1.93
CA THR A 658 5.14 28.67 -3.26
C THR A 658 4.31 27.52 -3.80
N GLU A 659 4.64 26.29 -3.42
CA GLU A 659 4.02 25.08 -3.94
C GLU A 659 4.19 23.88 -2.99
N PHE A 660 3.35 22.86 -3.19
CA PHE A 660 3.55 21.51 -2.67
C PHE A 660 3.93 20.56 -3.81
N VAL A 661 4.92 19.70 -3.58
CA VAL A 661 5.41 18.69 -4.52
C VAL A 661 5.31 17.29 -3.91
N GLY A 662 4.41 16.48 -4.43
CA GLY A 662 4.30 15.07 -4.08
C GLY A 662 5.38 14.22 -4.77
N LEU A 663 6.19 13.52 -4.00
CA LEU A 663 7.29 12.68 -4.48
C LEU A 663 7.04 11.20 -4.10
N PRO A 664 6.33 10.43 -4.92
CA PRO A 664 6.13 9.02 -4.63
C PRO A 664 7.46 8.27 -4.60
N PHE A 665 7.58 7.37 -3.60
CA PHE A 665 8.80 6.58 -3.40
C PHE A 665 9.04 5.63 -4.58
N VAL A 666 10.23 5.69 -5.13
CA VAL A 666 10.73 4.80 -6.20
C VAL A 666 11.64 3.77 -5.57
N HIS A 667 11.24 2.51 -5.56
CA HIS A 667 11.86 1.47 -4.73
C HIS A 667 13.05 0.74 -5.38
N MET A 668 13.05 0.57 -6.73
CA MET A 668 13.85 -0.41 -7.46
C MET A 668 15.36 -0.39 -7.14
N ALA A 669 15.93 0.76 -6.90
CA ALA A 669 17.33 0.87 -6.49
C ALA A 669 17.51 1.58 -5.13
N SER A 670 16.45 1.61 -4.33
CA SER A 670 16.51 2.16 -2.99
C SER A 670 17.12 1.14 -2.02
N PRO A 671 18.20 1.48 -1.28
CA PRO A 671 18.83 0.54 -0.37
C PRO A 671 17.91 -0.03 0.71
N ILE A 672 16.94 0.73 1.20
CA ILE A 672 15.99 0.24 2.20
C ILE A 672 15.09 -0.86 1.63
N TYR A 673 14.62 -0.70 0.39
CA TYR A 673 13.83 -1.73 -0.27
C TYR A 673 14.66 -2.98 -0.57
N LEU A 674 15.86 -2.81 -1.14
CA LEU A 674 16.78 -3.90 -1.43
C LEU A 674 17.18 -4.72 -0.19
N ARG A 675 17.11 -4.09 0.98
CA ARG A 675 17.29 -4.72 2.30
C ARG A 675 15.99 -5.19 2.94
N LYS A 676 14.89 -5.21 2.18
CA LYS A 676 13.58 -5.68 2.64
C LYS A 676 12.98 -4.86 3.79
N GLY A 677 13.29 -3.58 3.88
CA GLY A 677 12.85 -2.67 4.94
C GLY A 677 11.82 -1.62 4.53
N ALA A 678 11.29 -1.66 3.32
CA ALA A 678 10.24 -0.78 2.82
C ALA A 678 9.36 -1.50 1.80
N ARG A 679 8.14 -1.00 1.58
CA ARG A 679 7.24 -1.49 0.51
C ARG A 679 7.61 -0.88 -0.84
N ARG A 680 7.07 -1.42 -1.95
CA ARG A 680 7.38 -1.03 -3.34
C ARG A 680 6.78 0.31 -3.80
N GLY A 681 6.67 1.27 -2.93
CA GLY A 681 6.08 2.57 -3.23
C GLY A 681 4.57 2.61 -3.00
N PRO A 682 3.96 3.80 -3.14
CA PRO A 682 2.52 3.97 -2.97
C PRO A 682 1.74 3.29 -4.10
N THR A 683 0.48 2.94 -3.84
CA THR A 683 -0.48 2.59 -4.90
C THR A 683 -0.83 3.84 -5.71
N PHE A 684 -1.42 3.63 -6.90
CA PHE A 684 -1.85 4.78 -7.70
C PHE A 684 -3.00 5.56 -7.04
N ARG A 685 -3.88 4.86 -6.33
CA ARG A 685 -4.92 5.48 -5.49
C ARG A 685 -4.31 6.40 -4.43
N GLU A 686 -3.29 5.94 -3.71
CA GLU A 686 -2.57 6.75 -2.74
C GLU A 686 -1.93 7.98 -3.38
N ASN A 687 -1.37 7.83 -4.58
CA ASN A 687 -0.85 8.96 -5.36
C ASN A 687 -1.94 10.01 -5.65
N LEU A 688 -3.09 9.58 -6.16
CA LEU A 688 -4.21 10.49 -6.43
C LEU A 688 -4.66 11.19 -5.14
N LEU A 689 -4.84 10.43 -4.06
CA LEU A 689 -5.32 10.98 -2.79
C LEU A 689 -4.30 11.93 -2.16
N VAL A 690 -2.99 11.67 -2.22
CA VAL A 690 -1.98 12.60 -1.68
C VAL A 690 -2.08 13.96 -2.36
N HIS A 691 -2.20 13.99 -3.69
CA HIS A 691 -2.30 15.26 -4.42
C HIS A 691 -3.66 15.95 -4.22
N ALA A 692 -4.76 15.20 -4.24
CA ALA A 692 -6.09 15.75 -4.00
C ALA A 692 -6.24 16.28 -2.56
N VAL A 693 -5.78 15.52 -1.56
CA VAL A 693 -5.81 15.93 -0.15
C VAL A 693 -4.88 17.12 0.09
N ALA A 694 -3.71 17.18 -0.58
CA ALA A 694 -2.84 18.35 -0.55
C ALA A 694 -3.59 19.61 -1.01
N ARG A 695 -4.31 19.53 -2.16
CA ARG A 695 -5.16 20.66 -2.65
C ARG A 695 -6.20 21.07 -1.62
N ILE A 696 -6.81 20.10 -0.95
CA ILE A 696 -7.86 20.36 0.05
C ILE A 696 -7.27 21.00 1.32
N VAL A 697 -6.20 20.42 1.86
CA VAL A 697 -5.58 20.87 3.13
C VAL A 697 -4.89 22.23 2.97
N TYR A 698 -4.29 22.48 1.82
CA TYR A 698 -3.60 23.75 1.54
C TYR A 698 -4.49 24.82 0.90
N HIS A 699 -5.78 24.56 0.73
CA HIS A 699 -6.69 25.56 0.17
C HIS A 699 -6.67 26.86 1.00
N GLY A 700 -6.40 28.01 0.34
CA GLY A 700 -6.20 29.28 1.00
C GLY A 700 -4.82 29.53 1.62
N TYR A 701 -3.90 28.57 1.53
CA TYR A 701 -2.53 28.66 2.03
C TYR A 701 -1.47 28.51 0.94
N ILE A 702 -1.56 27.45 0.13
CA ILE A 702 -0.63 27.17 -0.98
C ILE A 702 -1.46 26.92 -2.24
N ASP A 703 -1.30 27.80 -3.22
CA ASP A 703 -2.11 27.80 -4.43
C ASP A 703 -1.67 26.76 -5.46
N ASN A 704 -0.44 26.27 -5.38
CA ASN A 704 0.13 25.41 -6.41
C ASN A 704 0.43 24.01 -5.88
N ILE A 705 -0.12 23.01 -6.57
CA ILE A 705 0.11 21.59 -6.31
C ILE A 705 0.76 20.99 -7.54
N GLN A 706 1.98 20.51 -7.37
CA GLN A 706 2.79 19.89 -8.41
C GLN A 706 2.83 18.37 -8.26
N ALA A 707 2.76 17.65 -9.38
CA ALA A 707 3.02 16.23 -9.46
C ALA A 707 4.31 15.93 -10.27
N SER A 708 5.03 14.87 -9.88
CA SER A 708 6.32 14.53 -10.46
C SER A 708 6.19 13.54 -11.61
N TRP A 709 6.22 14.03 -12.86
CA TRP A 709 6.09 13.20 -14.05
C TRP A 709 7.17 12.10 -14.17
N VAL A 710 8.39 12.34 -13.70
CA VAL A 710 9.50 11.35 -13.71
C VAL A 710 9.20 10.12 -12.86
N LYS A 711 8.26 10.22 -11.93
CA LYS A 711 7.86 9.13 -11.00
C LYS A 711 6.51 8.52 -11.35
N ILE A 712 5.62 9.29 -11.95
CA ILE A 712 4.21 8.91 -12.18
C ILE A 712 3.96 8.52 -13.64
N GLY A 713 4.77 9.02 -14.56
CA GLY A 713 4.58 8.85 -16.00
C GLY A 713 3.48 9.77 -16.57
N LEU A 714 3.41 9.87 -17.89
CA LEU A 714 2.47 10.79 -18.56
C LEU A 714 1.00 10.37 -18.39
N ASP A 715 0.71 9.08 -18.41
CA ASP A 715 -0.66 8.57 -18.22
C ASP A 715 -1.16 8.79 -16.80
N GLY A 716 -0.27 8.66 -15.81
CA GLY A 716 -0.56 9.04 -14.44
C GLY A 716 -0.79 10.55 -14.30
N MET A 717 0.06 11.37 -14.94
CA MET A 717 -0.06 12.82 -14.92
C MET A 717 -1.42 13.32 -15.45
N LYS A 718 -1.99 12.67 -16.47
CA LYS A 718 -3.34 13.01 -16.97
C LYS A 718 -4.41 12.91 -15.88
N GLN A 719 -4.31 11.89 -15.02
CA GLN A 719 -5.23 11.74 -13.90
C GLN A 719 -4.91 12.73 -12.77
N MET A 720 -3.64 13.01 -12.48
CA MET A 720 -3.23 14.00 -11.49
C MET A 720 -3.76 15.41 -11.82
N LEU A 721 -3.71 15.80 -13.09
CA LEU A 721 -4.27 17.08 -13.56
C LEU A 721 -5.79 17.17 -13.38
N GLN A 722 -6.49 16.07 -13.19
CA GLN A 722 -7.90 16.00 -12.84
C GLN A 722 -8.15 15.77 -11.36
N ALA A 723 -7.07 15.75 -10.56
CA ALA A 723 -7.08 15.49 -9.13
C ALA A 723 -6.61 16.71 -8.30
N GLY A 724 -6.79 17.92 -8.82
CA GLY A 724 -6.42 19.15 -8.13
C GLY A 724 -4.99 19.64 -8.39
N VAL A 725 -4.21 18.94 -9.23
CA VAL A 725 -2.87 19.36 -9.65
C VAL A 725 -2.99 20.45 -10.73
N ASN A 726 -2.18 21.51 -10.61
CA ASN A 726 -2.08 22.60 -11.60
C ASN A 726 -0.66 22.79 -12.13
N ASP A 727 0.32 22.04 -11.66
CA ASP A 727 1.72 22.21 -12.09
C ASP A 727 2.34 20.86 -12.43
N VAL A 728 2.98 20.78 -13.59
CA VAL A 728 3.68 19.57 -14.06
C VAL A 728 5.16 19.58 -13.75
N GLY A 729 5.60 20.58 -12.99
CA GLY A 729 7.00 20.72 -12.59
C GLY A 729 7.88 21.33 -13.68
N GLY A 730 9.13 20.89 -13.67
CA GLY A 730 10.13 21.38 -14.60
C GLY A 730 10.35 20.49 -15.81
N THR A 731 11.02 21.02 -16.81
CA THR A 731 11.55 20.26 -17.94
C THR A 731 12.65 19.29 -17.50
N LEU A 732 13.27 19.52 -16.33
CA LEU A 732 14.21 18.65 -15.61
C LEU A 732 15.39 18.15 -16.45
N ASN A 733 15.91 18.97 -17.35
CA ASN A 733 17.12 18.57 -18.08
C ASN A 733 18.23 18.15 -17.09
N GLY A 734 18.68 16.87 -17.19
CA GLY A 734 19.71 16.34 -16.31
C GLY A 734 19.21 15.74 -14.97
N GLU A 735 17.92 15.35 -14.85
CA GLU A 735 17.43 14.69 -13.64
C GLU A 735 18.06 13.31 -13.46
N ASN A 736 18.93 13.17 -12.45
CA ASN A 736 19.69 11.95 -12.18
C ASN A 736 19.24 11.21 -10.91
N ILE A 737 18.53 11.87 -9.99
CA ILE A 737 18.18 11.32 -8.68
C ILE A 737 17.09 10.24 -8.82
N SER A 738 16.00 10.53 -9.51
CA SER A 738 14.93 9.55 -9.75
C SER A 738 15.39 8.42 -10.66
N ARG A 739 16.23 8.72 -11.66
CA ARG A 739 16.88 7.70 -12.49
C ARG A 739 17.78 6.77 -11.66
N ALA A 740 18.56 7.32 -10.73
CA ALA A 740 19.39 6.53 -9.82
C ALA A 740 18.53 5.63 -8.90
N ALA A 741 17.30 6.03 -8.57
CA ALA A 741 16.34 5.23 -7.84
C ALA A 741 15.64 4.16 -8.71
N GLY A 742 15.75 4.24 -10.03
CA GLY A 742 15.21 3.26 -10.97
C GLY A 742 14.06 3.73 -11.86
N ALA A 743 13.65 5.00 -11.77
CA ALA A 743 12.57 5.53 -12.61
C ALA A 743 12.91 5.47 -14.11
N LYS A 744 11.91 5.13 -14.95
CA LYS A 744 12.05 4.83 -16.38
C LYS A 744 11.45 5.89 -17.31
N HIS A 745 10.86 6.96 -16.77
CA HIS A 745 10.14 7.98 -17.56
C HIS A 745 11.05 9.04 -18.21
N GLY A 746 12.37 8.83 -18.23
CA GLY A 746 13.32 9.75 -18.85
C GLY A 746 13.83 10.83 -17.90
N GLN A 747 14.64 11.75 -18.46
CA GLN A 747 15.32 12.79 -17.70
C GLN A 747 14.91 14.21 -18.13
N MET A 748 14.17 14.33 -19.20
CA MET A 748 13.73 15.61 -19.78
C MET A 748 12.40 15.44 -20.51
N LEU A 749 11.49 16.39 -20.31
CA LEU A 749 10.32 16.61 -21.15
C LEU A 749 10.33 18.02 -21.70
N GLY A 750 10.01 18.15 -22.98
CA GLY A 750 9.87 19.44 -23.64
C GLY A 750 8.45 20.00 -23.52
N ARG A 751 8.31 21.30 -23.86
CA ARG A 751 7.03 22.01 -23.88
C ARG A 751 5.96 21.28 -24.69
N SER A 752 6.30 20.75 -25.88
CA SER A 752 5.35 20.06 -26.76
C SER A 752 4.70 18.83 -26.10
N GLN A 753 5.49 18.07 -25.33
CA GLN A 753 5.00 16.89 -24.60
C GLN A 753 4.05 17.30 -23.45
N PHE A 754 4.29 18.44 -22.80
CA PHE A 754 3.35 19.00 -21.83
C PHE A 754 2.09 19.56 -22.48
N GLU A 755 2.18 20.14 -23.70
CA GLU A 755 1.01 20.58 -24.48
C GLU A 755 0.14 19.38 -24.87
N GLU A 756 0.75 18.27 -25.30
CA GLU A 756 0.04 17.01 -25.59
C GLU A 756 -0.65 16.42 -24.34
N LEU A 757 -0.12 16.65 -23.16
CA LEU A 757 -0.71 16.25 -21.88
C LEU A 757 -1.95 17.11 -21.54
N CYS A 758 -1.86 18.43 -21.75
CA CYS A 758 -2.87 19.41 -21.36
C CYS A 758 -4.04 19.50 -22.33
N HIS A 759 -3.77 19.43 -23.64
CA HIS A 759 -4.75 19.65 -24.71
C HIS A 759 -5.99 18.74 -24.62
N PRO A 760 -5.88 17.41 -24.38
CA PRO A 760 -7.06 16.54 -24.26
C PRO A 760 -7.95 16.87 -23.05
N LEU A 761 -7.41 17.57 -22.06
CA LEU A 761 -8.12 18.01 -20.86
C LEU A 761 -8.73 19.41 -21.01
N GLY A 762 -8.57 20.06 -22.17
CA GLY A 762 -9.02 21.42 -22.41
C GLY A 762 -8.28 22.44 -21.54
N ARG A 763 -7.03 22.15 -21.13
CA ARG A 763 -6.23 23.02 -20.27
C ARG A 763 -5.17 23.76 -21.05
N GLU A 764 -4.83 24.97 -20.59
CA GLU A 764 -3.82 25.83 -21.19
C GLU A 764 -2.47 25.64 -20.47
N LEU A 765 -1.43 25.32 -21.24
CA LEU A 765 -0.07 25.22 -20.72
C LEU A 765 0.59 26.60 -20.64
N VAL A 766 1.03 26.99 -19.46
CA VAL A 766 1.65 28.30 -19.17
C VAL A 766 3.03 28.10 -18.56
N GLN A 767 4.05 28.72 -19.19
CA GLN A 767 5.37 28.78 -18.59
C GLN A 767 5.39 29.81 -17.45
N ARG A 768 5.90 29.40 -16.30
CA ARG A 768 6.07 30.23 -15.09
C ARG A 768 7.54 30.44 -14.74
N THR A 769 7.79 31.42 -13.90
CA THR A 769 9.06 31.52 -13.15
C THR A 769 9.00 30.57 -11.94
N THR A 770 10.13 30.34 -11.27
CA THR A 770 10.23 29.57 -10.02
C THR A 770 9.28 30.09 -8.94
N LEU A 771 9.06 31.40 -8.90
CA LEU A 771 8.19 32.07 -7.91
C LEU A 771 6.73 32.24 -8.40
N TYR A 772 6.30 31.44 -9.37
CA TYR A 772 4.93 31.45 -9.92
C TYR A 772 4.47 32.78 -10.50
N LYS A 773 5.39 33.60 -11.00
CA LYS A 773 5.05 34.75 -11.82
C LYS A 773 4.94 34.33 -13.29
N PRO A 774 4.05 34.94 -14.09
CA PRO A 774 4.02 34.71 -15.53
C PRO A 774 5.39 34.99 -16.14
N PHE A 775 5.88 34.07 -16.93
CA PHE A 775 7.12 34.27 -17.67
C PHE A 775 6.84 35.21 -18.86
N ARG A 776 7.37 36.42 -18.81
CA ARG A 776 7.34 37.37 -19.89
C ARG A 776 8.57 37.19 -20.79
N GLY A 777 8.67 36.04 -21.44
CA GLY A 777 9.67 35.79 -22.44
C GLY A 777 9.33 36.57 -23.73
N GLN A 778 10.39 37.06 -24.40
CA GLN A 778 10.23 37.74 -25.70
C GLN A 778 9.48 36.83 -26.68
N ASP A 779 8.38 37.31 -27.23
CA ASP A 779 7.74 36.80 -28.43
C ASP A 779 8.72 36.89 -29.58
N SER A 780 9.62 35.94 -29.71
CA SER A 780 10.36 35.63 -30.96
C SER A 780 11.48 34.62 -30.67
N GLN A 781 11.19 33.37 -30.81
CA GLN A 781 12.05 32.43 -31.53
C GLN A 781 11.49 31.01 -31.43
N LYS A 782 10.70 30.62 -32.45
CA LYS A 782 10.55 29.23 -32.86
C LYS A 782 11.96 28.71 -33.24
N LYS A 783 12.70 28.19 -32.29
CA LYS A 783 13.86 27.37 -32.59
C LYS A 783 13.55 25.93 -32.16
N HIS A 784 13.44 25.07 -33.13
CA HIS A 784 13.47 23.64 -32.95
C HIS A 784 14.73 23.25 -32.22
N ILE A 785 14.58 22.65 -31.07
CA ILE A 785 15.65 21.92 -30.39
C ILE A 785 15.78 20.56 -31.10
N PRO A 786 16.94 20.20 -31.65
CA PRO A 786 17.13 18.86 -32.19
C PRO A 786 17.07 17.83 -31.07
N VAL A 787 16.24 16.83 -31.23
CA VAL A 787 16.24 15.63 -30.37
C VAL A 787 17.56 14.90 -30.66
N ALA A 788 18.47 14.87 -29.71
CA ALA A 788 19.62 13.98 -29.79
C ALA A 788 19.07 12.55 -29.65
N ALA A 789 19.23 11.75 -30.68
CA ALA A 789 18.98 10.33 -30.68
C ALA A 789 20.13 9.63 -29.92
N GLU A 790 19.72 8.63 -29.07
CA GLU A 790 20.46 7.65 -28.29
C GLU A 790 20.91 8.05 -26.90
#